data_1f06174bc0eae5187792364428387988
#
_entry.id   1f06174bc0eae5187792364428387988
#
_cell.length_a   1.000
_cell.length_b   1.000
_cell.length_c   1.000
_cell.angle_alpha   90.00
_cell.angle_beta   90.00
_cell.angle_gamma   90.00
#
_symmetry.space_group_name_H-M   'P 1'
#
loop_
_entity.id
_entity.type
_entity.pdbx_description
1 polymer ?
#
loop_
_entity_poly.entity_id
_entity_poly.type
_entity_poly.pdbx_seq_one_letter_code
_entity_poly.pdbx_strand_id
1 'polypeptide(L)'
;MDYKKAFYSKLEDCYLGAKIKQANKDKSANKSGFTNLLDIKEKYFNYVKNYLEQRIDFQNSEDASEIYNKLFTFFDSYLNETGTPFFIDTPIYKNIYAKIYSNSKDTNLFYKTQNLYYVKSDIIFESLTLSDSKGKYNFYFDASEFKQNSDNNKSKTFFKLHSIGFDENDIKQITIKVSNQKDLFPKLSNIFKQNSNEFNEEFLKALDNNKIKINEEELKKIFRSYRKQNEIDFFIHKNAKAFLEEQFDLWMFNHLYKDSQIQQWNPNAIKRMQEVRNIAYEIIYFIAKFEDELKAIWLKPKFAKNTEYVFSLDIIINKAKDSKKLLDLIFKDKNFKNQIKEWKELNLIDENFNISLLQGKTEEIEKYKFIPIDTKHLSREVKFELLSSFDNLEELLNGELIKSDNFQALNSIMPKYQGKIDLIYIDPPFNTGSDFEYKDKFQDSTWLSLMENRLELAKNLLSDKGSFYLHLDHNANYRGRELLNSIFGEENFRNEIIWYYSNKMANSGNSFAKNTETILNCSKTENFIFYRQKELRDKPVVLSKREGRDGKNMRARDESGNIIYEISNDRYIDTMWNIPIIGSTSQERVYSENNLTQKPEALLQRIIKASSNEYSIILDYHLGSGTTCAVALKLGRKFLGVEMGEHFYKVVIPRLKKVIAGFQSGISKETEYKGGGAFRYYELESYEEALANCEYVLKIGNDKKINSIPYNINDYYNENIDFYEGIIDYRKSRKLIKKLNKAENEPITINMSAEYREEFDIFQTIANLMNLKIKRLFLDKNGFESCEYDNGEILNIENIDLYKYPKLKSLIWWRE
;
A
#
# COMPACT_ATOMS: atom_id res chain seq x y z
N MET A 1 10.32 27.60 33.50
CA MET A 1 9.69 26.48 32.78
C MET A 1 10.20 25.17 33.43
N ASP A 2 9.33 24.25 33.75
CA ASP A 2 9.76 22.91 34.23
C ASP A 2 10.20 22.06 33.03
N TYR A 3 11.50 22.10 32.73
CA TYR A 3 12.09 21.44 31.59
C TYR A 3 11.99 19.91 31.68
N LYS A 4 12.01 19.33 32.89
CA LYS A 4 11.79 17.91 33.08
C LYS A 4 10.40 17.50 32.57
N LYS A 5 9.37 18.21 33.04
CA LYS A 5 7.99 17.96 32.61
C LYS A 5 7.79 18.21 31.10
N ALA A 6 8.36 19.29 30.56
CA ALA A 6 8.29 19.61 29.15
C ALA A 6 8.96 18.56 28.27
N PHE A 7 10.16 18.10 28.67
CA PHE A 7 10.92 17.07 27.96
C PHE A 7 10.15 15.74 27.91
N TYR A 8 9.65 15.24 29.06
CA TYR A 8 8.91 13.96 29.06
C TYR A 8 7.56 14.08 28.35
N SER A 9 6.89 15.24 28.42
CA SER A 9 5.69 15.46 27.62
C SER A 9 6.00 15.38 26.11
N LYS A 10 7.11 15.96 25.68
CA LYS A 10 7.52 15.91 24.26
C LYS A 10 7.95 14.51 23.82
N LEU A 11 8.69 13.81 24.67
CA LEU A 11 9.09 12.43 24.40
C LEU A 11 7.87 11.49 24.35
N GLU A 12 6.90 11.69 25.25
CA GLU A 12 5.61 10.99 25.24
C GLU A 12 4.83 11.27 23.95
N ASP A 13 4.78 12.54 23.50
CA ASP A 13 4.14 12.90 22.24
C ASP A 13 4.80 12.24 21.04
N CYS A 14 6.11 12.05 21.06
CA CYS A 14 6.84 11.30 20.04
C CYS A 14 6.43 9.81 20.00
N TYR A 15 6.33 9.16 21.14
CA TYR A 15 5.99 7.74 21.21
C TYR A 15 4.51 7.48 21.01
N LEU A 16 3.63 8.27 21.64
CA LEU A 16 2.20 8.04 21.67
C LEU A 16 1.42 8.88 20.65
N GLY A 17 2.04 9.95 20.14
CA GLY A 17 1.33 10.99 19.42
C GLY A 17 0.49 11.85 20.37
N ALA A 18 0.57 13.17 20.24
CA ALA A 18 -0.06 14.13 21.14
C ALA A 18 -1.59 13.97 21.26
N LYS A 19 -2.22 13.33 20.27
CA LYS A 19 -3.68 13.21 20.14
C LYS A 19 -4.23 11.84 20.53
N ILE A 20 -3.38 10.85 20.70
CA ILE A 20 -3.81 9.46 20.89
C ILE A 20 -3.91 9.07 22.37
N LYS A 21 -3.42 9.92 23.27
CA LYS A 21 -3.41 9.71 24.72
C LYS A 21 -4.76 9.44 25.37
N GLN A 22 -5.87 9.83 24.75
CA GLN A 22 -7.22 9.70 25.29
C GLN A 22 -8.13 8.72 24.55
N ALA A 23 -7.76 8.29 23.33
CA ALA A 23 -8.55 7.39 22.53
C ALA A 23 -8.33 5.94 22.95
N ASN A 24 -9.25 5.40 23.67
CA ASN A 24 -9.50 3.98 23.90
C ASN A 24 -8.82 3.27 25.07
N LYS A 25 -9.42 3.43 26.21
CA LYS A 25 -9.45 2.38 27.23
C LYS A 25 -10.51 1.30 26.92
N ASP A 26 -10.88 1.13 25.65
CA ASP A 26 -11.82 0.09 25.26
C ASP A 26 -11.15 -1.30 25.29
N LYS A 27 -11.57 -2.10 26.28
CA LYS A 27 -11.11 -3.48 26.52
C LYS A 27 -11.73 -4.49 25.56
N SER A 28 -12.04 -4.12 24.30
CA SER A 28 -12.60 -5.07 23.35
C SER A 28 -11.55 -6.10 22.90
N ALA A 29 -11.95 -7.35 22.78
CA ALA A 29 -11.08 -8.48 22.46
C ALA A 29 -10.46 -8.41 21.04
N ASN A 30 -10.95 -7.50 20.17
CA ASN A 30 -10.46 -7.29 18.80
C ASN A 30 -9.95 -5.85 18.64
N LYS A 31 -8.77 -5.58 19.17
CA LYS A 31 -8.08 -4.31 18.91
C LYS A 31 -7.56 -4.28 17.48
N SER A 32 -7.71 -3.14 16.78
CA SER A 32 -7.02 -2.91 15.50
C SER A 32 -5.49 -2.97 15.71
N GLY A 33 -4.73 -3.25 14.66
CA GLY A 33 -3.27 -3.32 14.75
C GLY A 33 -2.64 -2.02 15.24
N PHE A 34 -3.14 -0.87 14.81
CA PHE A 34 -2.65 0.43 15.29
C PHE A 34 -3.03 0.72 16.74
N THR A 35 -4.21 0.34 17.20
CA THR A 35 -4.58 0.44 18.63
C THR A 35 -3.67 -0.43 19.49
N ASN A 36 -3.33 -1.64 19.03
CA ASN A 36 -2.39 -2.50 19.73
C ASN A 36 -0.98 -1.90 19.75
N LEU A 37 -0.54 -1.30 18.64
CA LEU A 37 0.75 -0.61 18.56
C LEU A 37 0.85 0.53 19.60
N LEU A 38 -0.24 1.26 19.84
CA LEU A 38 -0.27 2.32 20.85
C LEU A 38 -0.09 1.77 22.27
N ASP A 39 -0.73 0.68 22.63
CA ASP A 39 -0.51 0.01 23.91
C ASP A 39 0.95 -0.46 24.08
N ILE A 40 1.56 -0.94 23.02
CA ILE A 40 2.97 -1.32 22.99
C ILE A 40 3.86 -0.09 23.18
N LYS A 41 3.59 1.00 22.47
CA LYS A 41 4.31 2.27 22.59
C LYS A 41 4.21 2.85 23.99
N GLU A 42 3.04 2.82 24.63
CA GLU A 42 2.84 3.30 26.01
C GLU A 42 3.70 2.50 27.02
N LYS A 43 3.70 1.18 26.91
CA LYS A 43 4.52 0.31 27.78
C LYS A 43 6.01 0.58 27.57
N TYR A 44 6.45 0.73 26.32
CA TYR A 44 7.83 1.04 26.00
C TYR A 44 8.25 2.44 26.47
N PHE A 45 7.41 3.44 26.26
CA PHE A 45 7.65 4.80 26.77
C PHE A 45 7.80 4.82 28.29
N ASN A 46 6.92 4.14 29.02
CA ASN A 46 7.01 4.08 30.49
C ASN A 46 8.32 3.43 30.96
N TYR A 47 8.79 2.40 30.26
CA TYR A 47 10.10 1.81 30.52
C TYR A 47 11.23 2.81 30.29
N VAL A 48 11.27 3.46 29.12
CA VAL A 48 12.31 4.46 28.78
C VAL A 48 12.30 5.63 29.75
N LYS A 49 11.12 6.14 30.11
CA LYS A 49 10.97 7.21 31.09
C LYS A 49 11.56 6.83 32.44
N ASN A 50 11.20 5.69 33.00
CA ASN A 50 11.71 5.23 34.27
C ASN A 50 13.24 5.06 34.25
N TYR A 51 13.79 4.56 33.17
CA TYR A 51 15.23 4.43 32.96
C TYR A 51 15.90 5.81 32.95
N LEU A 52 15.42 6.75 32.16
CA LEU A 52 16.00 8.08 32.05
C LEU A 52 15.85 8.90 33.33
N GLU A 53 14.75 8.77 34.06
CA GLU A 53 14.60 9.42 35.38
C GLU A 53 15.66 8.95 36.35
N GLN A 54 15.90 7.66 36.46
CA GLN A 54 16.98 7.11 37.30
C GLN A 54 18.37 7.59 36.84
N ARG A 55 18.58 7.66 35.52
CA ARG A 55 19.86 8.05 34.92
C ARG A 55 20.21 9.52 35.10
N ILE A 56 19.21 10.40 35.00
CA ILE A 56 19.40 11.88 35.04
C ILE A 56 19.23 12.42 36.47
N ASP A 57 18.22 11.95 37.19
CA ASP A 57 17.93 12.50 38.56
C ASP A 57 18.96 12.07 39.62
N PHE A 58 19.82 11.09 39.29
CA PHE A 58 20.97 10.76 40.12
C PHE A 58 22.06 11.85 40.15
N GLN A 59 22.00 12.79 39.20
CA GLN A 59 22.84 13.98 39.17
C GLN A 59 22.37 14.99 40.25
N ASN A 60 23.20 15.95 40.57
CA ASN A 60 22.75 17.00 41.46
C ASN A 60 21.67 17.86 40.76
N SER A 61 20.76 18.50 41.53
CA SER A 61 19.52 19.09 40.99
C SER A 61 19.73 20.20 39.96
N GLU A 62 20.82 20.97 40.06
CA GLU A 62 21.14 22.01 39.07
C GLU A 62 21.63 21.44 37.77
N ASP A 63 22.49 20.43 37.81
CA ASP A 63 23.00 19.75 36.63
C ASP A 63 21.86 18.98 35.91
N ALA A 64 20.96 18.33 36.63
CA ALA A 64 19.80 17.66 36.07
C ALA A 64 18.86 18.61 35.32
N SER A 65 18.60 19.79 35.90
CA SER A 65 17.76 20.82 35.26
C SER A 65 18.38 21.35 33.95
N GLU A 66 19.67 21.55 33.90
CA GLU A 66 20.40 21.97 32.69
C GLU A 66 20.36 20.87 31.61
N ILE A 67 20.56 19.61 32.00
CA ILE A 67 20.49 18.46 31.10
C ILE A 67 19.09 18.39 30.46
N TYR A 68 18.01 18.45 31.25
CA TYR A 68 16.64 18.43 30.74
C TYR A 68 16.36 19.62 29.79
N ASN A 69 16.87 20.80 30.09
CA ASN A 69 16.74 21.97 29.21
C ASN A 69 17.38 21.72 27.83
N LYS A 70 18.62 21.24 27.80
CA LYS A 70 19.35 20.97 26.56
C LYS A 70 18.69 19.85 25.74
N LEU A 71 18.29 18.75 26.38
CA LEU A 71 17.57 17.65 25.76
C LEU A 71 16.22 18.14 25.18
N PHE A 72 15.45 18.89 25.96
CA PHE A 72 14.20 19.45 25.48
C PHE A 72 14.40 20.33 24.26
N THR A 73 15.38 21.24 24.28
CA THR A 73 15.65 22.16 23.16
C THR A 73 15.99 21.41 21.86
N PHE A 74 16.74 20.32 21.94
CA PHE A 74 17.03 19.48 20.76
C PHE A 74 15.79 18.70 20.34
N PHE A 75 15.24 17.87 21.21
CA PHE A 75 14.17 16.94 20.84
C PHE A 75 12.85 17.63 20.50
N ASP A 76 12.57 18.81 21.03
CA ASP A 76 11.42 19.61 20.62
C ASP A 76 11.44 19.94 19.11
N SER A 77 12.65 20.07 18.54
CA SER A 77 12.84 20.34 17.12
C SER A 77 12.76 19.10 16.22
N TYR A 78 13.01 17.89 16.76
CA TYR A 78 13.15 16.65 15.97
C TYR A 78 12.11 15.57 16.26
N LEU A 79 11.31 15.72 17.32
CA LEU A 79 10.24 14.77 17.63
C LEU A 79 8.90 15.35 17.24
N ASN A 80 8.14 14.61 16.44
CA ASN A 80 6.83 15.03 15.99
C ASN A 80 5.69 14.28 16.70
N GLU A 81 4.47 14.79 16.52
CA GLU A 81 3.26 14.28 17.13
C GLU A 81 2.78 12.96 16.48
N THR A 82 3.36 12.53 15.38
CA THR A 82 3.00 11.29 14.68
C THR A 82 3.73 10.07 15.20
N GLY A 83 4.63 10.25 16.18
CA GLY A 83 5.39 9.16 16.77
C GLY A 83 6.53 8.66 15.90
N THR A 84 7.02 9.47 14.98
CA THR A 84 8.20 9.18 14.14
C THR A 84 9.25 10.26 14.39
N PRO A 85 10.53 9.91 14.58
CA PRO A 85 11.61 10.88 14.72
C PRO A 85 11.75 11.66 13.42
N PHE A 86 11.28 12.86 13.41
CA PHE A 86 11.25 13.69 12.23
C PHE A 86 11.33 15.17 12.60
N PHE A 87 12.07 15.94 11.82
CA PHE A 87 12.18 17.38 12.06
C PHE A 87 10.84 18.07 11.84
N ILE A 88 10.34 18.78 12.87
CA ILE A 88 9.15 19.58 12.77
C ILE A 88 9.55 21.05 12.56
N ASP A 89 9.37 21.55 11.38
CA ASP A 89 9.11 22.96 11.15
C ASP A 89 7.71 23.03 10.54
N THR A 90 6.73 22.59 11.31
CA THR A 90 5.37 22.63 10.81
C THR A 90 4.49 23.38 11.77
N PRO A 91 3.91 24.49 11.36
CA PRO A 91 2.63 24.86 11.92
C PRO A 91 1.66 23.75 11.51
N ILE A 92 1.37 22.83 12.42
CA ILE A 92 0.43 21.73 12.28
C ILE A 92 0.18 21.42 10.79
N TYR A 93 0.98 20.50 10.23
CA TYR A 93 0.82 19.98 8.87
C TYR A 93 1.28 20.81 7.67
N LYS A 94 2.05 21.88 7.82
CA LYS A 94 2.45 22.62 6.63
C LYS A 94 3.67 22.08 5.92
N ASN A 95 4.67 21.56 6.62
CA ASN A 95 5.87 21.04 5.96
C ASN A 95 6.59 20.04 6.86
N ILE A 96 6.62 18.79 6.47
CA ILE A 96 7.53 17.82 7.05
C ILE A 96 8.92 18.06 6.42
N TYR A 97 9.76 18.92 6.99
CA TYR A 97 11.08 19.24 6.43
C TYR A 97 12.18 19.09 7.47
N ALA A 98 13.14 18.24 7.20
CA ALA A 98 14.45 18.42 7.80
C ALA A 98 15.08 19.73 7.31
N LYS A 99 15.70 20.54 8.15
CA LYS A 99 16.54 21.65 7.68
C LYS A 99 17.81 21.09 7.05
N ILE A 100 17.88 21.09 5.74
CA ILE A 100 19.14 20.84 5.03
C ILE A 100 19.70 22.21 4.71
N TYR A 101 20.91 22.49 5.20
CA TYR A 101 21.66 23.66 4.78
C TYR A 101 22.22 23.38 3.38
N SER A 102 21.37 23.57 2.38
CA SER A 102 21.78 23.54 0.98
C SER A 102 21.41 24.88 0.34
N ASN A 103 22.36 25.47 -0.38
CA ASN A 103 22.12 26.68 -1.16
C ASN A 103 21.31 26.40 -2.44
N SER A 104 21.00 25.15 -2.73
CA SER A 104 20.19 24.74 -3.87
C SER A 104 18.73 24.59 -3.45
N LYS A 105 17.87 25.43 -4.03
CA LYS A 105 16.41 25.33 -3.81
C LYS A 105 15.81 24.02 -4.33
N ASP A 106 16.41 23.41 -5.31
CA ASP A 106 15.90 22.22 -5.99
C ASP A 106 16.14 20.92 -5.22
N THR A 107 17.22 20.88 -4.42
CA THR A 107 17.56 19.71 -3.59
C THR A 107 16.68 19.57 -2.33
N ASN A 108 16.01 20.63 -1.92
CA ASN A 108 15.37 20.69 -0.59
C ASN A 108 14.13 19.82 -0.42
N LEU A 109 13.39 19.52 -1.49
CA LEU A 109 12.17 18.70 -1.40
C LEU A 109 12.45 17.18 -1.36
N PHE A 110 13.48 16.74 -2.04
CA PHE A 110 13.73 15.34 -2.33
C PHE A 110 14.42 14.58 -1.19
N TYR A 111 15.45 15.16 -0.58
CA TYR A 111 16.24 14.46 0.45
C TYR A 111 15.49 14.12 1.74
N LYS A 112 14.34 14.72 1.98
CA LYS A 112 13.62 14.67 3.24
C LYS A 112 12.66 13.49 3.35
N THR A 113 12.15 13.02 2.23
CA THR A 113 11.19 11.92 2.15
C THR A 113 11.86 10.56 1.95
N GLN A 114 13.10 10.55 1.44
CA GLN A 114 13.87 9.32 1.19
C GLN A 114 14.23 8.53 2.45
N ASN A 115 14.22 9.18 3.62
CA ASN A 115 14.50 8.52 4.89
C ASN A 115 13.27 7.86 5.54
N LEU A 116 12.12 7.85 4.88
CA LEU A 116 10.87 7.37 5.45
C LEU A 116 10.22 6.30 4.57
N TYR A 117 9.68 5.27 5.23
CA TYR A 117 8.63 4.45 4.65
C TYR A 117 7.29 5.08 4.94
N TYR A 118 6.49 5.33 3.92
CA TYR A 118 5.09 5.69 4.07
C TYR A 118 4.27 4.42 4.28
N VAL A 119 3.66 4.30 5.46
CA VAL A 119 2.85 3.13 5.83
C VAL A 119 1.41 3.31 5.36
N LYS A 120 0.72 4.29 5.90
CA LYS A 120 -0.62 4.70 5.45
C LYS A 120 -1.07 5.98 6.15
N SER A 121 -2.18 6.55 5.65
CA SER A 121 -2.99 7.48 6.45
C SER A 121 -4.08 6.72 7.19
N ASP A 122 -4.32 7.08 8.43
CA ASP A 122 -5.48 6.62 9.18
C ASP A 122 -6.30 7.80 9.71
N ILE A 123 -7.58 7.56 9.97
CA ILE A 123 -8.46 8.53 10.60
C ILE A 123 -8.74 8.02 12.02
N ILE A 124 -8.03 8.60 12.98
CA ILE A 124 -8.21 8.29 14.40
C ILE A 124 -8.99 9.44 15.01
N PHE A 125 -10.29 9.24 15.22
CA PHE A 125 -11.11 10.25 15.84
C PHE A 125 -10.99 10.25 17.36
N GLU A 126 -10.66 11.44 17.89
CA GLU A 126 -10.62 11.72 19.32
C GLU A 126 -11.67 12.76 19.70
N SER A 127 -12.08 12.71 20.97
CA SER A 127 -12.90 13.75 21.56
C SER A 127 -12.05 15.01 21.77
N LEU A 128 -12.51 16.14 21.25
CA LEU A 128 -11.72 17.38 21.19
C LEU A 128 -12.63 18.59 21.28
N THR A 129 -12.21 19.61 22.04
CA THR A 129 -12.85 20.93 22.07
C THR A 129 -12.14 21.90 21.15
N LEU A 130 -12.88 22.53 20.25
CA LEU A 130 -12.40 23.62 19.40
C LEU A 130 -13.21 24.88 19.69
N SER A 131 -12.53 26.01 19.86
CA SER A 131 -13.18 27.33 20.08
C SER A 131 -13.35 28.05 18.74
N ASP A 132 -14.38 28.90 18.68
CA ASP A 132 -14.49 29.88 17.59
C ASP A 132 -13.33 30.89 17.62
N SER A 133 -13.16 31.64 16.55
CA SER A 133 -12.03 32.58 16.41
C SER A 133 -12.00 33.68 17.48
N LYS A 134 -13.10 33.93 18.19
CA LYS A 134 -13.25 34.90 19.25
C LYS A 134 -13.24 34.30 20.65
N GLY A 135 -13.13 33.00 20.80
CA GLY A 135 -13.19 32.30 22.08
C GLY A 135 -14.53 32.38 22.81
N LYS A 136 -15.62 32.66 22.06
CA LYS A 136 -16.94 32.88 22.62
C LYS A 136 -17.79 31.64 22.72
N TYR A 137 -17.50 30.63 21.87
CA TYR A 137 -18.21 29.35 21.78
C TYR A 137 -17.22 28.22 21.71
N ASN A 138 -17.47 27.17 22.48
CA ASN A 138 -16.71 25.90 22.43
C ASN A 138 -17.52 24.82 21.73
N PHE A 139 -16.92 24.14 20.77
CA PHE A 139 -17.45 22.98 20.07
C PHE A 139 -16.73 21.74 20.59
N TYR A 140 -17.42 20.96 21.43
CA TYR A 140 -16.90 19.70 21.93
C TYR A 140 -17.34 18.56 21.00
N PHE A 141 -16.40 17.96 20.33
CA PHE A 141 -16.59 16.78 19.49
C PHE A 141 -16.37 15.54 20.36
N ASP A 142 -17.42 14.76 20.58
CA ASP A 142 -17.39 13.52 21.35
C ASP A 142 -17.28 12.33 20.40
N ALA A 143 -16.11 11.71 20.35
CA ALA A 143 -15.79 10.55 19.53
C ALA A 143 -15.84 9.22 20.32
N SER A 144 -16.40 9.19 21.52
CA SER A 144 -16.48 7.99 22.37
C SER A 144 -17.21 6.81 21.71
N GLU A 145 -18.12 7.07 20.77
CA GLU A 145 -18.88 6.06 20.02
C GLU A 145 -18.24 5.73 18.64
N PHE A 146 -17.07 6.30 18.33
CA PHE A 146 -16.37 6.02 17.08
C PHE A 146 -15.64 4.68 17.17
N LYS A 147 -15.98 3.73 16.28
CA LYS A 147 -15.28 2.44 16.21
C LYS A 147 -14.04 2.58 15.34
N GLN A 148 -12.88 2.36 15.94
CA GLN A 148 -11.62 2.28 15.21
C GLN A 148 -11.56 0.92 14.49
N ASN A 149 -11.64 0.93 13.17
CA ASN A 149 -11.54 -0.25 12.32
C ASN A 149 -10.30 -0.12 11.44
N SER A 150 -9.77 -1.25 10.97
CA SER A 150 -8.61 -1.29 10.06
C SER A 150 -8.82 -0.51 8.74
N ASP A 151 -10.05 -0.15 8.42
CA ASP A 151 -10.45 0.50 7.15
C ASP A 151 -11.13 1.86 7.37
N ASN A 152 -10.77 2.58 8.43
CA ASN A 152 -11.38 3.86 8.81
C ASN A 152 -11.31 4.94 7.71
N ASN A 153 -10.30 4.88 6.83
CA ASN A 153 -10.17 5.81 5.69
C ASN A 153 -11.35 5.78 4.71
N LYS A 154 -12.13 4.69 4.71
CA LYS A 154 -13.32 4.52 3.85
C LYS A 154 -14.62 4.74 4.60
N SER A 155 -14.58 4.85 5.94
CA SER A 155 -15.76 5.03 6.76
C SER A 155 -16.27 6.46 6.64
N LYS A 156 -17.53 6.63 6.25
CA LYS A 156 -18.18 7.93 6.32
C LYS A 156 -18.31 8.35 7.79
N THR A 157 -17.80 9.52 8.11
CA THR A 157 -17.94 10.10 9.45
C THR A 157 -19.24 10.86 9.56
N PHE A 158 -20.02 10.52 10.56
CA PHE A 158 -21.31 11.14 10.87
C PHE A 158 -21.17 12.04 12.09
N PHE A 159 -21.81 13.21 12.03
CA PHE A 159 -21.83 14.20 13.11
C PHE A 159 -23.29 14.40 13.55
N LYS A 160 -23.54 14.39 14.86
CA LYS A 160 -24.86 14.62 15.46
C LYS A 160 -24.77 15.66 16.56
N LEU A 161 -25.63 16.69 16.50
CA LEU A 161 -25.79 17.60 17.62
C LEU A 161 -26.37 16.82 18.81
N HIS A 162 -25.65 16.80 19.93
CA HIS A 162 -26.06 16.13 21.16
C HIS A 162 -26.72 17.09 22.13
N SER A 163 -26.03 18.18 22.48
CA SER A 163 -26.54 19.19 23.42
C SER A 163 -25.89 20.55 23.21
N ILE A 164 -26.55 21.57 23.72
CA ILE A 164 -26.00 22.92 23.81
C ILE A 164 -26.16 23.36 25.27
N GLY A 165 -25.05 23.70 25.93
CA GLY A 165 -24.98 24.05 27.33
C GLY A 165 -23.85 25.02 27.61
N PHE A 166 -23.31 24.98 28.84
CA PHE A 166 -22.10 25.70 29.24
C PHE A 166 -21.03 24.73 29.72
N ASP A 167 -19.78 25.03 29.51
CA ASP A 167 -18.64 24.28 30.02
C ASP A 167 -18.29 24.71 31.46
N GLU A 168 -17.26 24.10 32.03
CA GLU A 168 -16.77 24.36 33.40
C GLU A 168 -16.30 25.85 33.61
N ASN A 169 -16.03 26.55 32.52
CA ASN A 169 -15.61 27.98 32.53
C ASN A 169 -16.74 28.93 32.17
N ASP A 170 -18.01 28.49 32.21
CA ASP A 170 -19.20 29.26 31.86
C ASP A 170 -19.20 29.77 30.38
N ILE A 171 -18.42 29.11 29.52
CA ILE A 171 -18.41 29.34 28.07
C ILE A 171 -19.46 28.46 27.41
N LYS A 172 -20.21 29.02 26.46
CA LYS A 172 -21.26 28.28 25.77
C LYS A 172 -20.68 27.15 24.94
N GLN A 173 -21.05 25.90 25.27
CA GLN A 173 -20.52 24.67 24.65
C GLN A 173 -21.57 23.98 23.80
N ILE A 174 -21.18 23.64 22.55
CA ILE A 174 -21.95 22.84 21.61
C ILE A 174 -21.33 21.43 21.58
N THR A 175 -22.05 20.43 22.09
CA THR A 175 -21.58 19.03 22.10
C THR A 175 -22.05 18.31 20.85
N ILE A 176 -21.12 17.75 20.10
CA ILE A 176 -21.33 17.07 18.82
C ILE A 176 -20.82 15.65 18.94
N LYS A 177 -21.69 14.66 18.81
CA LYS A 177 -21.29 13.25 18.73
C LYS A 177 -20.73 12.92 17.34
N VAL A 178 -19.66 12.13 17.34
CA VAL A 178 -18.95 11.68 16.12
C VAL A 178 -18.93 10.16 16.08
N SER A 179 -19.35 9.56 14.96
CA SER A 179 -19.37 8.11 14.79
C SER A 179 -19.21 7.73 13.32
N ASN A 180 -18.72 6.52 13.06
CA ASN A 180 -18.72 5.89 11.73
C ASN A 180 -19.87 4.87 11.57
N GLN A 181 -20.73 4.71 12.58
CA GLN A 181 -21.86 3.79 12.57
C GLN A 181 -23.14 4.52 12.15
N LYS A 182 -23.64 4.21 10.95
CA LYS A 182 -24.83 4.86 10.38
C LYS A 182 -26.10 4.63 11.20
N ASP A 183 -26.21 3.50 11.85
CA ASP A 183 -27.41 3.08 12.60
C ASP A 183 -27.60 3.87 13.92
N LEU A 184 -26.51 4.42 14.48
CA LEU A 184 -26.54 5.29 15.65
C LEU A 184 -27.04 6.71 15.32
N PHE A 185 -27.17 7.04 14.03
CA PHE A 185 -27.58 8.36 13.55
C PHE A 185 -28.80 8.24 12.63
N PRO A 186 -30.04 8.30 13.17
CA PRO A 186 -31.24 8.38 12.35
C PRO A 186 -31.16 9.56 11.36
N LYS A 187 -31.79 9.42 10.21
CA LYS A 187 -31.72 10.40 9.09
C LYS A 187 -31.94 11.87 9.46
N LEU A 188 -32.72 12.12 10.52
CA LEU A 188 -33.16 13.44 10.99
C LEU A 188 -32.16 14.16 11.91
N SER A 189 -31.01 13.54 12.25
CA SER A 189 -30.08 14.11 13.24
C SER A 189 -28.67 14.37 12.71
N ASN A 190 -28.48 14.38 11.40
CA ASN A 190 -27.16 14.68 10.80
C ASN A 190 -26.95 16.19 10.66
N ILE A 191 -25.78 16.68 11.07
CA ILE A 191 -25.42 18.10 10.97
C ILE A 191 -25.29 18.55 9.52
N PHE A 192 -24.87 17.66 8.62
CA PHE A 192 -24.73 17.93 7.20
C PHE A 192 -25.86 17.32 6.36
N LYS A 193 -26.22 17.99 5.27
CA LYS A 193 -27.13 17.43 4.25
C LYS A 193 -26.52 16.17 3.65
N GLN A 194 -27.34 15.23 3.23
CA GLN A 194 -26.90 13.96 2.68
C GLN A 194 -26.00 14.17 1.43
N ASN A 195 -24.80 13.61 1.45
CA ASN A 195 -23.76 13.72 0.41
C ASN A 195 -23.32 15.16 0.08
N SER A 196 -23.41 16.07 1.03
CA SER A 196 -23.02 17.48 0.90
C SER A 196 -22.22 17.95 2.11
N ASN A 197 -21.38 18.98 1.91
CA ASN A 197 -20.72 19.71 2.99
C ASN A 197 -21.55 20.94 3.47
N GLU A 198 -22.81 21.03 3.06
CA GLU A 198 -23.73 22.05 3.53
C GLU A 198 -24.39 21.62 4.83
N PHE A 199 -24.58 22.56 5.73
CA PHE A 199 -25.27 22.29 7.00
C PHE A 199 -26.77 22.07 6.81
N ASN A 200 -27.31 21.21 7.64
CA ASN A 200 -28.75 20.99 7.71
C ASN A 200 -29.44 22.20 8.36
N GLU A 201 -30.58 22.63 7.83
CA GLU A 201 -31.35 23.74 8.35
C GLU A 201 -31.77 23.56 9.81
N GLU A 202 -32.04 22.33 10.24
CA GLU A 202 -32.38 22.02 11.64
C GLU A 202 -31.22 22.33 12.59
N PHE A 203 -29.99 22.03 12.19
CA PHE A 203 -28.78 22.36 12.97
C PHE A 203 -28.61 23.88 13.09
N LEU A 204 -28.72 24.61 11.96
CA LEU A 204 -28.61 26.07 11.97
C LEU A 204 -29.69 26.72 12.84
N LYS A 205 -30.96 26.25 12.75
CA LYS A 205 -32.06 26.70 13.61
C LYS A 205 -31.81 26.39 15.09
N ALA A 206 -31.20 25.26 15.41
CA ALA A 206 -30.85 24.92 16.79
C ALA A 206 -29.78 25.89 17.36
N LEU A 207 -28.80 26.30 16.57
CA LEU A 207 -27.81 27.32 16.95
C LEU A 207 -28.49 28.68 17.18
N ASP A 208 -29.35 29.12 16.27
CA ASP A 208 -30.07 30.40 16.36
C ASP A 208 -31.01 30.46 17.57
N ASN A 209 -31.77 29.40 17.83
CA ASN A 209 -32.65 29.29 19.01
C ASN A 209 -31.89 29.39 20.33
N ASN A 210 -30.63 28.93 20.35
CA ASN A 210 -29.74 29.05 21.49
C ASN A 210 -28.90 30.34 21.49
N LYS A 211 -29.21 31.30 20.64
CA LYS A 211 -28.52 32.61 20.51
C LYS A 211 -27.02 32.46 20.20
N ILE A 212 -26.62 31.42 19.44
CA ILE A 212 -25.27 31.24 18.95
C ILE A 212 -25.14 31.94 17.60
N LYS A 213 -24.47 33.06 17.58
CA LYS A 213 -24.25 33.88 16.36
C LYS A 213 -22.86 33.56 15.80
N ILE A 214 -22.76 32.56 14.94
CA ILE A 214 -21.54 32.20 14.22
C ILE A 214 -21.85 32.13 12.73
N ASN A 215 -20.95 32.57 11.87
CA ASN A 215 -21.16 32.49 10.43
C ASN A 215 -20.88 31.07 9.91
N GLU A 216 -21.50 30.73 8.78
CA GLU A 216 -21.40 29.38 8.22
C GLU A 216 -19.98 29.02 7.76
N GLU A 217 -19.17 29.98 7.32
CA GLU A 217 -17.79 29.79 6.94
C GLU A 217 -16.91 29.41 8.14
N GLU A 218 -17.13 30.05 9.27
CA GLU A 218 -16.42 29.78 10.51
C GLU A 218 -16.81 28.40 11.06
N LEU A 219 -18.09 28.02 11.01
CA LEU A 219 -18.55 26.65 11.30
C LEU A 219 -17.85 25.63 10.39
N LYS A 220 -17.83 25.86 9.09
CA LYS A 220 -17.11 24.97 8.15
C LYS A 220 -15.63 24.86 8.49
N LYS A 221 -15.00 25.96 8.93
CA LYS A 221 -13.61 25.96 9.36
C LYS A 221 -13.39 25.10 10.60
N ILE A 222 -14.26 25.19 11.61
CA ILE A 222 -14.19 24.38 12.84
C ILE A 222 -14.32 22.89 12.51
N PHE A 223 -15.32 22.47 11.73
CA PHE A 223 -15.50 21.08 11.32
C PHE A 223 -14.35 20.56 10.44
N ARG A 224 -13.80 21.41 9.53
CA ARG A 224 -12.61 21.05 8.77
C ARG A 224 -11.38 20.88 9.66
N SER A 225 -11.20 21.76 10.65
CA SER A 225 -10.11 21.69 11.61
C SER A 225 -10.19 20.42 12.45
N TYR A 226 -11.41 20.03 12.91
CA TYR A 226 -11.63 18.79 13.61
C TYR A 226 -11.27 17.57 12.72
N ARG A 227 -11.78 17.49 11.49
CA ARG A 227 -11.44 16.39 10.56
C ARG A 227 -9.94 16.33 10.29
N LYS A 228 -9.29 17.45 9.99
CA LYS A 228 -7.86 17.49 9.71
C LYS A 228 -6.97 17.06 10.88
N GLN A 229 -7.39 17.33 12.10
CA GLN A 229 -6.62 16.93 13.28
C GLN A 229 -6.63 15.43 13.52
N ASN A 230 -7.58 14.72 12.93
CA ASN A 230 -7.76 13.28 13.11
C ASN A 230 -7.25 12.45 11.92
N GLU A 231 -6.79 13.09 10.83
CA GLU A 231 -6.07 12.42 9.75
C GLU A 231 -4.59 12.36 10.11
N ILE A 232 -4.06 11.16 10.33
CA ILE A 232 -2.67 10.93 10.72
C ILE A 232 -2.00 10.08 9.64
N ASP A 233 -0.87 10.58 9.10
CA ASP A 233 0.00 9.80 8.23
C ASP A 233 1.03 9.08 9.09
N PHE A 234 1.09 7.75 8.97
CA PHE A 234 2.06 6.90 9.64
C PHE A 234 3.28 6.68 8.74
N PHE A 235 4.44 6.93 9.33
CA PHE A 235 5.72 6.71 8.70
C PHE A 235 6.60 5.83 9.60
N ILE A 236 7.57 5.15 8.98
CA ILE A 236 8.64 4.43 9.66
C ILE A 236 9.96 4.98 9.14
N HIS A 237 10.88 5.34 10.02
CA HIS A 237 12.17 5.86 9.62
C HIS A 237 13.10 4.74 9.10
N LYS A 238 13.72 4.93 7.92
CA LYS A 238 14.64 3.93 7.32
C LYS A 238 15.89 3.73 8.18
N ASN A 239 16.44 4.81 8.79
CA ASN A 239 17.60 4.77 9.67
C ASN A 239 17.53 5.94 10.68
N ALA A 240 16.70 5.76 11.71
CA ALA A 240 16.48 6.80 12.72
C ALA A 240 17.75 7.13 13.52
N LYS A 241 18.59 6.12 13.82
CA LYS A 241 19.82 6.28 14.59
C LYS A 241 20.79 7.23 13.89
N ALA A 242 21.19 6.91 12.67
CA ALA A 242 22.15 7.72 11.94
C ALA A 242 21.64 9.17 11.71
N PHE A 243 20.34 9.29 11.37
CA PHE A 243 19.72 10.60 11.19
C PHE A 243 19.76 11.46 12.46
N LEU A 244 19.32 10.93 13.60
CA LEU A 244 19.24 11.69 14.84
C LEU A 244 20.62 11.98 15.43
N GLU A 245 21.58 11.05 15.31
CA GLU A 245 22.97 11.26 15.75
C GLU A 245 23.63 12.39 14.95
N GLU A 246 23.50 12.39 13.61
CA GLU A 246 24.02 13.45 12.75
C GLU A 246 23.38 14.80 13.09
N GLN A 247 22.06 14.86 13.23
CA GLN A 247 21.36 16.10 13.58
C GLN A 247 21.74 16.59 14.98
N PHE A 248 21.94 15.69 15.95
CA PHE A 248 22.37 16.06 17.28
C PHE A 248 23.80 16.61 17.29
N ASP A 249 24.73 16.00 16.56
CA ASP A 249 26.09 16.50 16.46
C ASP A 249 26.15 17.89 15.79
N LEU A 250 25.35 18.13 14.74
CA LEU A 250 25.19 19.42 14.10
C LEU A 250 24.59 20.46 15.07
N TRP A 251 23.58 20.07 15.85
CA TRP A 251 22.97 20.92 16.86
C TRP A 251 23.96 21.26 17.98
N MET A 252 24.71 20.28 18.47
CA MET A 252 25.78 20.48 19.45
C MET A 252 26.81 21.50 18.96
N PHE A 253 27.28 21.33 17.73
CA PHE A 253 28.22 22.25 17.11
C PHE A 253 27.66 23.67 17.03
N ASN A 254 26.45 23.84 16.54
CA ASN A 254 25.86 25.17 16.35
C ASN A 254 25.44 25.86 17.64
N HIS A 255 24.91 25.15 18.63
CA HIS A 255 24.32 25.74 19.83
C HIS A 255 25.24 25.74 21.05
N LEU A 256 26.13 24.76 21.18
CA LEU A 256 27.00 24.66 22.33
C LEU A 256 28.43 25.16 22.05
N TYR A 257 28.92 25.00 20.82
CA TYR A 257 30.28 25.42 20.47
C TYR A 257 30.32 26.83 19.85
N LYS A 258 29.30 27.23 19.10
CA LYS A 258 29.29 28.51 18.39
C LYS A 258 28.91 29.69 19.29
N ASP A 259 27.99 29.52 20.25
CA ASP A 259 27.51 30.53 21.15
C ASP A 259 28.34 30.65 22.45
N SER A 260 29.14 29.64 22.79
CA SER A 260 30.05 29.74 23.92
C SER A 260 31.22 30.62 23.51
N GLN A 261 31.34 31.78 24.18
CA GLN A 261 32.57 32.55 24.12
C GLN A 261 33.70 31.63 24.57
N ILE A 262 34.59 31.28 23.65
CA ILE A 262 35.68 30.30 23.81
C ILE A 262 36.51 30.56 25.09
N GLN A 263 36.49 31.79 25.65
CA GLN A 263 37.17 32.20 26.87
C GLN A 263 36.56 31.65 28.18
N GLN A 264 35.42 30.97 28.17
CA GLN A 264 34.73 30.45 29.36
C GLN A 264 34.68 28.92 29.44
N TRP A 265 35.40 28.17 28.62
CA TRP A 265 35.43 26.71 28.64
C TRP A 265 36.23 26.22 29.85
N ASN A 266 35.53 25.83 30.91
CA ASN A 266 36.12 25.18 32.05
C ASN A 266 35.92 23.64 31.96
N PRO A 267 36.76 22.84 32.68
CA PRO A 267 36.61 21.37 32.65
C PRO A 267 35.23 20.86 33.05
N ASN A 268 34.51 21.56 33.91
CA ASN A 268 33.17 21.17 34.35
C ASN A 268 32.13 21.40 33.24
N ALA A 269 32.24 22.45 32.46
CA ALA A 269 31.38 22.70 31.32
C ALA A 269 31.55 21.61 30.24
N ILE A 270 32.81 21.24 29.95
CA ILE A 270 33.12 20.16 29.00
C ILE A 270 32.53 18.83 29.48
N LYS A 271 32.68 18.51 30.77
CA LYS A 271 32.14 17.28 31.37
C LYS A 271 30.60 17.23 31.27
N ARG A 272 29.90 18.34 31.54
CA ARG A 272 28.45 18.42 31.39
C ARG A 272 28.02 18.25 29.92
N MET A 273 28.74 18.82 28.99
CA MET A 273 28.43 18.65 27.55
C MET A 273 28.61 17.19 27.09
N GLN A 274 29.63 16.50 27.59
CA GLN A 274 29.82 15.08 27.34
C GLN A 274 28.66 14.26 27.92
N GLU A 275 28.17 14.62 29.11
CA GLU A 275 27.06 13.95 29.76
C GLU A 275 25.73 14.18 28.98
N VAL A 276 25.45 15.42 28.54
CA VAL A 276 24.30 15.69 27.68
C VAL A 276 24.38 14.87 26.39
N ARG A 277 25.58 14.78 25.78
CA ARG A 277 25.79 13.96 24.59
C ARG A 277 25.51 12.47 24.85
N ASN A 278 26.05 11.91 25.92
CA ASN A 278 25.86 10.52 26.27
C ASN A 278 24.37 10.20 26.47
N ILE A 279 23.67 11.01 27.26
CA ILE A 279 22.23 10.82 27.51
C ILE A 279 21.40 11.00 26.23
N ALA A 280 21.73 11.99 25.39
CA ALA A 280 21.05 12.18 24.11
C ALA A 280 21.20 10.95 23.19
N TYR A 281 22.38 10.36 23.14
CA TYR A 281 22.62 9.13 22.37
C TYR A 281 21.89 7.92 22.94
N GLU A 282 21.75 7.80 24.27
CA GLU A 282 20.91 6.77 24.90
C GLU A 282 19.43 6.93 24.47
N ILE A 283 18.92 8.17 24.48
CA ILE A 283 17.56 8.47 24.02
C ILE A 283 17.38 8.15 22.53
N ILE A 284 18.33 8.59 21.69
CA ILE A 284 18.34 8.31 20.25
C ILE A 284 18.34 6.80 20.00
N TYR A 285 19.12 6.05 20.76
CA TYR A 285 19.13 4.60 20.67
C TYR A 285 17.77 3.98 20.97
N PHE A 286 17.10 4.38 22.06
CA PHE A 286 15.76 3.87 22.38
C PHE A 286 14.73 4.18 21.29
N ILE A 287 14.77 5.40 20.74
CA ILE A 287 13.88 5.78 19.63
C ILE A 287 14.19 4.94 18.40
N ALA A 288 15.46 4.86 18.02
CA ALA A 288 15.89 4.13 16.83
C ALA A 288 15.59 2.63 16.93
N LYS A 289 15.80 2.04 18.12
CA LYS A 289 15.50 0.63 18.36
C LYS A 289 14.03 0.31 18.12
N PHE A 290 13.13 1.18 18.57
CA PHE A 290 11.70 1.01 18.34
C PHE A 290 11.34 1.15 16.85
N GLU A 291 11.92 2.15 16.17
CA GLU A 291 11.73 2.32 14.72
C GLU A 291 12.25 1.12 13.90
N ASP A 292 13.39 0.54 14.30
CA ASP A 292 13.94 -0.65 13.65
C ASP A 292 13.06 -1.88 13.84
N GLU A 293 12.39 -2.02 15.00
CA GLU A 293 11.39 -3.06 15.21
C GLU A 293 10.17 -2.91 14.28
N LEU A 294 9.64 -1.69 14.17
CA LEU A 294 8.54 -1.40 13.25
C LEU A 294 8.94 -1.62 11.80
N LYS A 295 10.16 -1.22 11.44
CA LYS A 295 10.74 -1.46 10.12
C LYS A 295 10.85 -2.95 9.81
N ALA A 296 11.31 -3.75 10.76
CA ALA A 296 11.42 -5.20 10.59
C ALA A 296 10.05 -5.86 10.31
N ILE A 297 8.99 -5.44 11.02
CA ILE A 297 7.62 -5.92 10.78
C ILE A 297 7.10 -5.42 9.41
N TRP A 298 7.42 -4.18 9.04
CA TRP A 298 7.01 -3.58 7.77
C TRP A 298 7.63 -4.28 6.57
N LEU A 299 8.94 -4.50 6.61
CA LEU A 299 9.73 -5.11 5.53
C LEU A 299 9.59 -6.63 5.45
N LYS A 300 9.09 -7.27 6.48
CA LYS A 300 8.85 -8.71 6.49
C LYS A 300 7.86 -9.10 5.39
N PRO A 301 8.16 -10.09 4.53
CA PRO A 301 7.18 -10.65 3.60
C PRO A 301 5.93 -11.13 4.35
N LYS A 302 4.80 -11.20 3.65
CA LYS A 302 3.50 -11.51 4.25
C LYS A 302 3.02 -12.89 3.86
N PHE A 303 2.24 -13.54 4.74
CA PHE A 303 1.56 -14.78 4.43
C PHE A 303 0.50 -14.58 3.35
N ALA A 304 0.43 -15.51 2.40
CA ALA A 304 -0.70 -15.62 1.48
C ALA A 304 -1.92 -16.21 2.22
N LYS A 305 -3.10 -15.73 1.85
CA LYS A 305 -4.39 -16.12 2.44
C LYS A 305 -5.43 -16.33 1.35
N ASN A 306 -6.36 -17.24 1.57
CA ASN A 306 -7.56 -17.38 0.74
C ASN A 306 -7.25 -17.53 -0.76
N THR A 307 -6.30 -18.40 -1.11
CA THR A 307 -5.92 -18.61 -2.51
C THR A 307 -7.00 -19.39 -3.26
N GLU A 308 -7.45 -18.80 -4.37
CA GLU A 308 -8.44 -19.37 -5.25
C GLU A 308 -8.00 -19.31 -6.71
N TYR A 309 -8.61 -20.17 -7.52
CA TYR A 309 -8.30 -20.33 -8.93
C TYR A 309 -9.56 -20.21 -9.77
N VAL A 310 -9.41 -19.57 -10.92
CA VAL A 310 -10.47 -19.48 -11.93
C VAL A 310 -9.98 -20.15 -13.19
N PHE A 311 -10.75 -21.10 -13.72
CA PHE A 311 -10.47 -21.81 -14.98
C PHE A 311 -11.65 -21.64 -15.93
N SER A 312 -11.38 -21.38 -17.21
CA SER A 312 -12.40 -21.58 -18.23
C SER A 312 -12.71 -23.08 -18.42
N LEU A 313 -13.94 -23.39 -18.75
CA LEU A 313 -14.41 -24.79 -18.88
C LEU A 313 -13.60 -25.59 -19.89
N ASP A 314 -13.15 -24.97 -20.99
CA ASP A 314 -12.33 -25.62 -22.02
C ASP A 314 -10.98 -26.11 -21.48
N ILE A 315 -10.36 -25.37 -20.55
CA ILE A 315 -9.12 -25.80 -19.86
C ILE A 315 -9.38 -27.07 -19.06
N ILE A 316 -10.49 -27.12 -18.31
CA ILE A 316 -10.85 -28.31 -17.54
C ILE A 316 -11.10 -29.48 -18.46
N ILE A 317 -11.86 -29.31 -19.56
CA ILE A 317 -12.18 -30.34 -20.52
C ILE A 317 -10.90 -30.89 -21.18
N ASN A 318 -9.98 -30.03 -21.60
CA ASN A 318 -8.84 -30.40 -22.44
C ASN A 318 -7.57 -30.77 -21.67
N LYS A 319 -7.41 -30.28 -20.40
CA LYS A 319 -6.17 -30.38 -19.63
C LYS A 319 -6.28 -31.19 -18.34
N ALA A 320 -7.51 -31.36 -17.79
CA ALA A 320 -7.69 -32.17 -16.59
C ALA A 320 -7.71 -33.66 -16.92
N LYS A 321 -7.11 -34.47 -16.05
CA LYS A 321 -7.25 -35.93 -16.08
C LYS A 321 -8.68 -36.33 -15.75
N ASP A 322 -9.21 -37.32 -16.43
CA ASP A 322 -10.57 -37.80 -16.22
C ASP A 322 -11.63 -36.66 -16.20
N SER A 323 -11.49 -35.70 -17.11
CA SER A 323 -12.28 -34.45 -17.12
C SER A 323 -13.79 -34.68 -17.04
N LYS A 324 -14.31 -35.78 -17.64
CA LYS A 324 -15.73 -36.13 -17.58
C LYS A 324 -16.19 -36.44 -16.16
N LYS A 325 -15.44 -37.31 -15.45
CA LYS A 325 -15.74 -37.64 -14.05
C LYS A 325 -15.60 -36.44 -13.14
N LEU A 326 -14.59 -35.64 -13.39
CA LEU A 326 -14.32 -34.40 -12.63
C LEU A 326 -15.47 -33.38 -12.80
N LEU A 327 -15.94 -33.14 -14.00
CA LEU A 327 -17.06 -32.26 -14.26
C LEU A 327 -18.36 -32.75 -13.59
N ASP A 328 -18.60 -34.06 -13.59
CA ASP A 328 -19.72 -34.63 -12.85
C ASP A 328 -19.64 -34.37 -11.32
N LEU A 329 -18.43 -34.42 -10.76
CA LEU A 329 -18.20 -34.10 -9.35
C LEU A 329 -18.44 -32.60 -9.08
N ILE A 330 -17.88 -31.73 -9.93
CA ILE A 330 -18.04 -30.26 -9.83
C ILE A 330 -19.53 -29.90 -9.91
N PHE A 331 -20.28 -30.41 -10.88
CA PHE A 331 -21.68 -30.05 -11.07
C PHE A 331 -22.63 -30.61 -10.00
N LYS A 332 -22.23 -31.69 -9.31
CA LYS A 332 -22.96 -32.26 -8.17
C LYS A 332 -22.59 -31.68 -6.82
N ASP A 333 -21.55 -30.81 -6.79
CA ASP A 333 -21.13 -30.15 -5.55
C ASP A 333 -22.24 -29.27 -4.98
N LYS A 334 -22.52 -29.41 -3.67
CA LYS A 334 -23.56 -28.65 -2.96
C LYS A 334 -23.36 -27.12 -3.05
N ASN A 335 -22.14 -26.65 -3.20
CA ASN A 335 -21.78 -25.24 -3.25
C ASN A 335 -21.89 -24.69 -4.69
N PHE A 336 -21.94 -25.51 -5.71
CA PHE A 336 -21.94 -25.10 -7.12
C PHE A 336 -23.14 -24.21 -7.49
N LYS A 337 -24.24 -24.25 -6.73
CA LYS A 337 -25.33 -23.29 -6.85
C LYS A 337 -24.88 -21.84 -6.74
N ASN A 338 -23.82 -21.56 -5.97
CA ASN A 338 -23.25 -20.22 -5.83
C ASN A 338 -22.52 -19.79 -7.11
N GLN A 339 -21.88 -20.75 -7.80
CA GLN A 339 -21.26 -20.50 -9.12
C GLN A 339 -22.31 -20.13 -10.18
N ILE A 340 -23.44 -20.85 -10.20
CA ILE A 340 -24.56 -20.54 -11.12
C ILE A 340 -25.14 -19.15 -10.80
N LYS A 341 -25.28 -18.81 -9.53
CA LYS A 341 -25.72 -17.48 -9.10
C LYS A 341 -24.75 -16.38 -9.61
N GLU A 342 -23.46 -16.57 -9.43
CA GLU A 342 -22.43 -15.65 -9.92
C GLU A 342 -22.49 -15.51 -11.46
N TRP A 343 -22.65 -16.57 -12.20
CA TRP A 343 -22.79 -16.50 -13.67
C TRP A 343 -24.00 -15.66 -14.10
N LYS A 344 -25.14 -15.75 -13.39
CA LYS A 344 -26.32 -14.91 -13.65
C LYS A 344 -26.05 -13.45 -13.33
N GLU A 345 -25.42 -13.17 -12.19
CA GLU A 345 -25.04 -11.80 -11.79
C GLU A 345 -24.07 -11.16 -12.79
N LEU A 346 -23.16 -11.95 -13.37
CA LEU A 346 -22.23 -11.53 -14.41
C LEU A 346 -22.83 -11.45 -15.82
N ASN A 347 -24.10 -11.88 -16.01
CA ASN A 347 -24.79 -12.02 -17.31
C ASN A 347 -24.04 -12.96 -18.29
N LEU A 348 -23.46 -14.03 -17.78
CA LEU A 348 -22.78 -15.06 -18.59
C LEU A 348 -23.73 -16.17 -19.04
N ILE A 349 -24.84 -16.31 -18.35
CA ILE A 349 -25.94 -17.28 -18.64
C ILE A 349 -27.28 -16.54 -18.59
N ASP A 350 -28.25 -17.05 -19.34
CA ASP A 350 -29.62 -16.55 -19.30
C ASP A 350 -30.49 -17.28 -18.22
N GLU A 351 -31.75 -16.85 -18.06
CA GLU A 351 -32.64 -17.41 -17.05
C GLU A 351 -33.02 -18.86 -17.35
N ASN A 352 -32.98 -19.31 -18.59
CA ASN A 352 -33.33 -20.64 -19.04
C ASN A 352 -32.14 -21.62 -18.96
N PHE A 353 -30.96 -21.13 -18.50
CA PHE A 353 -29.79 -21.99 -18.40
C PHE A 353 -30.01 -23.17 -17.46
N ASN A 354 -29.72 -24.36 -17.99
CA ASN A 354 -29.73 -25.60 -17.24
C ASN A 354 -28.34 -26.25 -17.32
N ILE A 355 -27.83 -26.71 -16.21
CA ILE A 355 -26.50 -27.32 -16.10
C ILE A 355 -26.33 -28.57 -16.97
N SER A 356 -27.44 -29.28 -17.30
CA SER A 356 -27.42 -30.40 -18.23
C SER A 356 -26.89 -30.05 -19.63
N LEU A 357 -26.95 -28.76 -20.00
CA LEU A 357 -26.39 -28.23 -21.25
C LEU A 357 -24.85 -28.37 -21.29
N LEU A 358 -24.20 -28.33 -20.13
CA LEU A 358 -22.75 -28.52 -20.01
C LEU A 358 -22.33 -29.99 -19.91
N GLN A 359 -23.27 -30.94 -19.79
CA GLN A 359 -23.01 -32.39 -19.66
C GLN A 359 -23.17 -33.16 -20.97
N GLY A 360 -23.73 -32.54 -22.02
CA GLY A 360 -23.99 -33.15 -23.33
C GLY A 360 -22.89 -32.90 -24.35
N LYS A 361 -22.89 -33.68 -25.45
CA LYS A 361 -22.11 -33.41 -26.67
C LYS A 361 -22.96 -32.59 -27.63
N THR A 362 -23.20 -31.31 -27.34
CA THR A 362 -24.10 -30.49 -28.15
C THR A 362 -23.43 -29.18 -28.55
N GLU A 363 -23.96 -28.50 -29.58
CA GLU A 363 -23.54 -27.17 -30.01
C GLU A 363 -23.59 -26.16 -28.84
N GLU A 364 -24.37 -26.41 -27.81
CA GLU A 364 -24.52 -25.61 -26.62
C GLU A 364 -23.26 -25.60 -25.72
N ILE A 365 -22.50 -26.72 -25.66
CA ILE A 365 -21.20 -26.71 -24.96
C ILE A 365 -20.24 -25.74 -25.62
N GLU A 366 -20.24 -25.61 -26.93
CA GLU A 366 -19.41 -24.65 -27.66
C GLU A 366 -19.76 -23.19 -27.29
N LYS A 367 -21.04 -22.90 -27.03
CA LYS A 367 -21.48 -21.56 -26.58
C LYS A 367 -20.91 -21.22 -25.20
N TYR A 368 -20.80 -22.16 -24.30
CA TYR A 368 -20.38 -21.96 -22.92
C TYR A 368 -18.96 -22.49 -22.63
N LYS A 369 -18.17 -22.87 -23.63
CA LYS A 369 -16.86 -23.50 -23.45
C LYS A 369 -15.86 -22.66 -22.64
N PHE A 370 -15.99 -21.35 -22.65
CA PHE A 370 -15.13 -20.45 -21.91
C PHE A 370 -15.74 -19.95 -20.58
N ILE A 371 -16.87 -20.52 -20.13
CA ILE A 371 -17.49 -20.11 -18.89
C ILE A 371 -16.52 -20.33 -17.71
N PRO A 372 -16.29 -19.34 -16.84
CA PRO A 372 -15.31 -19.46 -15.74
C PRO A 372 -15.87 -20.26 -14.58
N ILE A 373 -15.09 -21.22 -14.10
CA ILE A 373 -15.32 -21.95 -12.85
C ILE A 373 -14.33 -21.45 -11.81
N ASP A 374 -14.83 -20.94 -10.69
CA ASP A 374 -14.05 -20.43 -9.59
C ASP A 374 -14.06 -21.40 -8.42
N THR A 375 -12.86 -21.77 -7.96
CA THR A 375 -12.69 -22.76 -6.88
C THR A 375 -13.29 -22.31 -5.55
N LYS A 376 -13.51 -21.01 -5.33
CA LYS A 376 -14.20 -20.50 -4.13
C LYS A 376 -15.66 -21.00 -3.98
N HIS A 377 -16.25 -21.43 -5.07
CA HIS A 377 -17.61 -21.99 -5.11
C HIS A 377 -17.66 -23.51 -5.07
N LEU A 378 -16.53 -24.17 -4.79
CA LEU A 378 -16.43 -25.60 -4.65
C LEU A 378 -16.20 -25.99 -3.19
N SER A 379 -16.65 -27.21 -2.81
CA SER A 379 -16.22 -27.79 -1.53
C SER A 379 -14.71 -28.06 -1.56
N ARG A 380 -14.09 -28.15 -0.38
CA ARG A 380 -12.66 -28.38 -0.24
C ARG A 380 -12.19 -29.61 -1.02
N GLU A 381 -12.93 -30.69 -0.89
CA GLU A 381 -12.62 -31.96 -1.54
C GLU A 381 -12.65 -31.83 -3.07
N VAL A 382 -13.69 -31.21 -3.63
CA VAL A 382 -13.83 -30.99 -5.08
C VAL A 382 -12.79 -29.99 -5.60
N LYS A 383 -12.47 -28.95 -4.83
CA LYS A 383 -11.40 -27.99 -5.16
C LYS A 383 -10.06 -28.72 -5.33
N PHE A 384 -9.66 -29.55 -4.37
CA PHE A 384 -8.38 -30.26 -4.43
C PHE A 384 -8.38 -31.37 -5.48
N GLU A 385 -9.51 -32.03 -5.74
CA GLU A 385 -9.64 -32.98 -6.85
C GLU A 385 -9.42 -32.29 -8.21
N LEU A 386 -10.02 -31.10 -8.41
CA LEU A 386 -9.78 -30.28 -9.61
C LEU A 386 -8.30 -29.88 -9.73
N LEU A 387 -7.70 -29.34 -8.69
CA LEU A 387 -6.32 -28.84 -8.72
C LEU A 387 -5.28 -29.96 -8.91
N SER A 388 -5.57 -31.15 -8.41
CA SER A 388 -4.71 -32.33 -8.56
C SER A 388 -4.80 -32.96 -9.95
N SER A 389 -5.89 -32.69 -10.68
CA SER A 389 -6.13 -33.29 -12.00
C SER A 389 -5.23 -32.76 -13.11
N PHE A 390 -4.58 -31.63 -12.90
CA PHE A 390 -3.67 -31.01 -13.87
C PHE A 390 -2.23 -31.52 -13.70
N ASP A 391 -1.52 -31.68 -14.83
CA ASP A 391 -0.10 -32.07 -14.80
C ASP A 391 0.82 -30.97 -14.28
N ASN A 392 0.55 -29.73 -14.65
CA ASN A 392 1.27 -28.55 -14.18
C ASN A 392 0.33 -27.34 -14.08
N LEU A 393 -0.07 -27.03 -12.85
CA LEU A 393 -1.01 -25.96 -12.57
C LEU A 393 -0.46 -24.58 -12.98
N GLU A 394 0.83 -24.29 -12.69
CA GLU A 394 1.44 -22.99 -12.96
C GLU A 394 1.54 -22.67 -14.46
N GLU A 395 1.68 -23.68 -15.32
CA GLU A 395 1.73 -23.49 -16.78
C GLU A 395 0.37 -23.09 -17.38
N LEU A 396 -0.72 -23.48 -16.73
CA LEU A 396 -2.08 -23.15 -17.18
C LEU A 396 -2.45 -21.69 -16.88
N LEU A 397 -1.79 -21.08 -15.91
CA LEU A 397 -2.15 -19.74 -15.45
C LEU A 397 -1.65 -18.65 -16.40
N ASN A 398 -2.57 -17.78 -16.81
CA ASN A 398 -2.29 -16.56 -17.55
C ASN A 398 -1.88 -15.42 -16.61
N GLY A 399 -2.13 -15.53 -15.31
CA GLY A 399 -1.71 -14.53 -14.35
C GLY A 399 -2.17 -14.76 -12.93
N GLU A 400 -1.82 -13.81 -12.07
CA GLU A 400 -2.24 -13.81 -10.67
C GLU A 400 -2.65 -12.40 -10.20
N LEU A 401 -3.61 -12.36 -9.30
CA LEU A 401 -4.11 -11.15 -8.66
C LEU A 401 -3.87 -11.22 -7.15
N ILE A 402 -3.41 -10.13 -6.57
CA ILE A 402 -3.06 -10.04 -5.15
C ILE A 402 -3.85 -8.91 -4.50
N LYS A 403 -4.68 -9.24 -3.50
CA LYS A 403 -5.32 -8.22 -2.66
C LYS A 403 -4.39 -7.86 -1.51
N SER A 404 -3.77 -6.68 -1.60
CA SER A 404 -2.82 -6.19 -0.59
C SER A 404 -2.51 -4.71 -0.80
N ASP A 405 -1.94 -4.06 0.23
CA ASP A 405 -1.12 -2.87 0.01
C ASP A 405 0.00 -3.19 -0.99
N ASN A 406 0.23 -2.30 -1.93
CA ASN A 406 1.16 -2.57 -3.03
C ASN A 406 2.62 -2.69 -2.57
N PHE A 407 3.07 -1.92 -1.56
CA PHE A 407 4.41 -2.10 -1.00
C PHE A 407 4.57 -3.50 -0.40
N GLN A 408 3.58 -3.96 0.38
CA GLN A 408 3.60 -5.29 1.00
C GLN A 408 3.57 -6.40 -0.07
N ALA A 409 2.77 -6.23 -1.12
CA ALA A 409 2.71 -7.17 -2.23
C ALA A 409 4.06 -7.26 -2.95
N LEU A 410 4.60 -6.12 -3.43
CA LEU A 410 5.88 -6.08 -4.16
C LEU A 410 7.02 -6.69 -3.34
N ASN A 411 7.07 -6.39 -2.03
CA ASN A 411 8.07 -6.94 -1.13
C ASN A 411 7.92 -8.46 -0.94
N SER A 412 6.68 -8.96 -0.79
CA SER A 412 6.41 -10.38 -0.57
C SER A 412 6.67 -11.25 -1.80
N ILE A 413 6.44 -10.72 -3.01
CA ILE A 413 6.69 -11.43 -4.27
C ILE A 413 8.10 -11.23 -4.82
N MET A 414 8.90 -10.34 -4.19
CA MET A 414 10.26 -10.02 -4.66
C MET A 414 11.11 -11.27 -4.91
N PRO A 415 11.17 -12.26 -4.01
CA PRO A 415 12.00 -13.44 -4.26
C PRO A 415 11.59 -14.24 -5.49
N LYS A 416 10.28 -14.25 -5.83
CA LYS A 416 9.74 -15.00 -6.98
C LYS A 416 9.94 -14.24 -8.31
N TYR A 417 9.80 -12.92 -8.29
CA TYR A 417 9.72 -12.11 -9.53
C TYR A 417 10.87 -11.14 -9.75
N GLN A 418 11.88 -11.08 -8.88
CA GLN A 418 13.05 -10.22 -9.08
C GLN A 418 13.70 -10.43 -10.44
N GLY A 419 13.84 -9.36 -11.22
CA GLY A 419 14.43 -9.37 -12.55
C GLY A 419 13.64 -10.12 -13.63
N LYS A 420 12.33 -10.39 -13.41
CA LYS A 420 11.51 -11.20 -14.34
C LYS A 420 10.34 -10.45 -14.99
N ILE A 421 10.00 -9.27 -14.51
CA ILE A 421 8.89 -8.48 -15.06
C ILE A 421 9.36 -7.72 -16.30
N ASP A 422 8.66 -7.90 -17.41
CA ASP A 422 9.04 -7.27 -18.68
C ASP A 422 8.45 -5.87 -18.86
N LEU A 423 7.27 -5.65 -18.30
CA LEU A 423 6.60 -4.36 -18.38
C LEU A 423 5.86 -4.07 -17.07
N ILE A 424 6.07 -2.87 -16.55
CA ILE A 424 5.28 -2.30 -15.47
C ILE A 424 4.54 -1.08 -15.99
N TYR A 425 3.23 -1.04 -15.79
CA TYR A 425 2.40 0.15 -15.97
C TYR A 425 1.67 0.44 -14.68
N ILE A 426 1.67 1.69 -14.26
CA ILE A 426 0.89 2.13 -13.10
C ILE A 426 0.17 3.46 -13.35
N ASP A 427 -1.01 3.57 -12.75
CA ASP A 427 -1.87 4.74 -12.70
C ASP A 427 -2.16 5.09 -11.22
N PRO A 428 -1.15 5.65 -10.49
CA PRO A 428 -1.27 5.91 -9.06
C PRO A 428 -2.18 7.11 -8.78
N PRO A 429 -2.56 7.38 -7.51
CA PRO A 429 -3.25 8.61 -7.14
C PRO A 429 -2.49 9.85 -7.62
N PHE A 430 -3.19 10.80 -8.26
CA PHE A 430 -2.59 12.00 -8.86
C PHE A 430 -2.41 13.17 -7.89
N ASN A 431 -2.82 12.99 -6.65
CA ASN A 431 -2.81 14.05 -5.62
C ASN A 431 -3.72 15.25 -5.97
N THR A 432 -4.86 14.97 -6.60
CA THR A 432 -5.82 16.01 -7.05
C THR A 432 -6.65 16.60 -5.92
N GLY A 433 -6.76 15.91 -4.78
CA GLY A 433 -7.62 16.25 -3.66
C GLY A 433 -9.09 15.96 -3.90
N SER A 434 -9.42 15.17 -4.90
CA SER A 434 -10.79 14.77 -5.25
C SER A 434 -11.28 13.59 -4.40
N ASP A 435 -12.61 13.45 -4.25
CA ASP A 435 -13.24 12.33 -3.53
C ASP A 435 -13.31 11.09 -4.44
N PHE A 436 -12.30 10.23 -4.36
CA PHE A 436 -12.29 8.92 -4.99
C PHE A 436 -12.53 7.81 -3.94
N GLU A 437 -12.67 6.58 -4.39
CA GLU A 437 -12.74 5.37 -3.53
C GLU A 437 -11.44 5.15 -2.73
N TYR A 438 -10.34 5.76 -3.18
CA TYR A 438 -9.02 5.75 -2.57
C TYR A 438 -8.60 7.16 -2.16
N LYS A 439 -7.61 7.27 -1.26
CA LYS A 439 -7.04 8.56 -0.87
C LYS A 439 -6.29 9.18 -2.04
N ASP A 440 -6.72 10.34 -2.50
CA ASP A 440 -6.07 11.15 -3.55
C ASP A 440 -5.68 12.54 -3.06
N LYS A 441 -5.52 12.70 -1.74
CA LYS A 441 -5.10 13.97 -1.13
C LYS A 441 -3.97 13.72 -0.17
N PHE A 442 -2.76 13.93 -0.66
CA PHE A 442 -1.53 13.83 0.09
C PHE A 442 -0.87 15.21 0.19
N GLN A 443 -0.03 15.41 1.21
CA GLN A 443 1.02 16.40 1.10
C GLN A 443 2.01 15.94 0.01
N ASP A 444 2.64 16.89 -0.68
CA ASP A 444 3.57 16.55 -1.77
C ASP A 444 4.71 15.65 -1.31
N SER A 445 5.23 15.90 -0.09
CA SER A 445 6.27 15.06 0.53
C SER A 445 5.78 13.65 0.84
N THR A 446 4.54 13.50 1.32
CA THR A 446 3.93 12.18 1.59
C THR A 446 3.73 11.40 0.30
N TRP A 447 3.25 12.06 -0.76
CA TRP A 447 3.10 11.46 -2.08
C TRP A 447 4.45 10.98 -2.65
N LEU A 448 5.49 11.81 -2.52
CA LEU A 448 6.84 11.44 -2.96
C LEU A 448 7.38 10.24 -2.19
N SER A 449 7.22 10.17 -0.85
CA SER A 449 7.63 9.01 -0.06
C SER A 449 6.88 7.75 -0.46
N LEU A 450 5.56 7.85 -0.67
CA LEU A 450 4.72 6.74 -1.13
C LEU A 450 5.23 6.19 -2.47
N MET A 451 5.47 7.08 -3.43
CA MET A 451 5.90 6.69 -4.77
C MET A 451 7.33 6.15 -4.79
N GLU A 452 8.27 6.82 -4.12
CA GLU A 452 9.68 6.42 -4.06
C GLU A 452 9.82 4.99 -3.53
N ASN A 453 9.21 4.68 -2.39
CA ASN A 453 9.31 3.34 -1.79
C ASN A 453 8.85 2.22 -2.75
N ARG A 454 7.81 2.49 -3.53
CA ARG A 454 7.23 1.51 -4.46
C ARG A 454 7.98 1.43 -5.79
N LEU A 455 8.48 2.54 -6.28
CA LEU A 455 9.30 2.59 -7.50
C LEU A 455 10.65 1.89 -7.33
N GLU A 456 11.28 2.00 -6.15
CA GLU A 456 12.51 1.26 -5.84
C GLU A 456 12.29 -0.26 -5.91
N LEU A 457 11.19 -0.77 -5.34
CA LEU A 457 10.85 -2.19 -5.44
C LEU A 457 10.51 -2.58 -6.88
N ALA A 458 9.76 -1.75 -7.59
CA ALA A 458 9.37 -1.99 -8.97
C ALA A 458 10.58 -2.11 -9.91
N LYS A 459 11.58 -1.23 -9.77
CA LYS A 459 12.84 -1.31 -10.53
C LYS A 459 13.55 -2.65 -10.33
N ASN A 460 13.55 -3.18 -9.09
CA ASN A 460 14.18 -4.46 -8.78
C ASN A 460 13.42 -5.65 -9.41
N LEU A 461 12.11 -5.55 -9.56
CA LEU A 461 11.28 -6.58 -10.21
C LEU A 461 11.46 -6.59 -11.73
N LEU A 462 11.76 -5.45 -12.37
CA LEU A 462 11.96 -5.39 -13.82
C LEU A 462 13.12 -6.26 -14.28
N SER A 463 12.92 -6.94 -15.41
CA SER A 463 13.99 -7.60 -16.17
C SER A 463 14.93 -6.54 -16.78
N ASP A 464 16.15 -6.94 -17.16
CA ASP A 464 17.11 -6.01 -17.76
C ASP A 464 16.63 -5.45 -19.11
N LYS A 465 15.63 -6.09 -19.73
CA LYS A 465 14.95 -5.62 -20.96
C LYS A 465 13.62 -4.95 -20.68
N GLY A 466 13.26 -4.79 -19.41
CA GLY A 466 11.96 -4.32 -18.99
C GLY A 466 11.78 -2.80 -19.12
N SER A 467 10.54 -2.40 -19.32
CA SER A 467 10.11 -0.99 -19.40
C SER A 467 9.12 -0.66 -18.28
N PHE A 468 9.18 0.59 -17.82
CA PHE A 468 8.30 1.15 -16.81
C PHE A 468 7.51 2.33 -17.36
N TYR A 469 6.20 2.35 -17.15
CA TYR A 469 5.30 3.43 -17.55
C TYR A 469 4.56 3.99 -16.33
N LEU A 470 4.76 5.29 -16.09
CA LEU A 470 4.10 6.05 -15.02
C LEU A 470 3.09 7.01 -15.62
N HIS A 471 1.81 6.79 -15.34
CA HIS A 471 0.72 7.63 -15.81
C HIS A 471 0.35 8.66 -14.75
N LEU A 472 0.34 9.94 -15.09
CA LEU A 472 0.08 11.05 -14.18
C LEU A 472 -0.67 12.17 -14.90
N ASP A 473 -1.41 12.95 -14.13
CA ASP A 473 -1.96 14.21 -14.61
C ASP A 473 -1.02 15.40 -14.34
N HIS A 474 -1.48 16.60 -14.67
CA HIS A 474 -0.72 17.85 -14.50
C HIS A 474 -0.39 18.20 -13.03
N ASN A 475 -1.03 17.59 -12.03
CA ASN A 475 -0.74 17.85 -10.61
C ASN A 475 0.55 17.16 -10.15
N ALA A 476 0.86 15.99 -10.72
CA ALA A 476 1.93 15.14 -10.25
C ALA A 476 3.03 14.82 -11.29
N ASN A 477 2.82 15.12 -12.59
CA ASN A 477 3.73 14.69 -13.67
C ASN A 477 5.18 15.19 -13.51
N TYR A 478 5.37 16.43 -13.10
CA TYR A 478 6.73 17.00 -12.93
C TYR A 478 7.47 16.37 -11.74
N ARG A 479 6.76 16.07 -10.63
CA ARG A 479 7.35 15.35 -9.48
C ARG A 479 7.66 13.90 -9.85
N GLY A 480 6.76 13.24 -10.59
CA GLY A 480 6.96 11.89 -11.08
C GLY A 480 8.17 11.79 -12.01
N ARG A 481 8.41 12.80 -12.88
CA ARG A 481 9.57 12.85 -13.74
C ARG A 481 10.88 12.90 -12.97
N GLU A 482 11.00 13.80 -11.99
CA GLU A 482 12.18 13.92 -11.15
C GLU A 482 12.45 12.63 -10.37
N LEU A 483 11.39 12.01 -9.85
CA LEU A 483 11.50 10.76 -9.11
C LEU A 483 11.98 9.60 -10.00
N LEU A 484 11.47 9.50 -11.22
CA LEU A 484 11.94 8.50 -12.19
C LEU A 484 13.40 8.70 -12.57
N ASN A 485 13.84 9.94 -12.81
CA ASN A 485 15.23 10.26 -13.08
C ASN A 485 16.15 9.84 -11.91
N SER A 486 15.73 10.12 -10.68
CA SER A 486 16.48 9.74 -9.48
C SER A 486 16.63 8.21 -9.32
N ILE A 487 15.57 7.45 -9.61
CA ILE A 487 15.54 6.00 -9.39
C ILE A 487 16.10 5.23 -10.58
N PHE A 488 15.69 5.56 -11.80
CA PHE A 488 16.07 4.82 -13.01
C PHE A 488 17.34 5.35 -13.68
N GLY A 489 17.68 6.62 -13.47
CA GLY A 489 18.73 7.37 -14.16
C GLY A 489 18.15 8.15 -15.36
N GLU A 490 18.66 9.36 -15.59
CA GLU A 490 18.20 10.22 -16.71
C GLU A 490 18.44 9.57 -18.07
N GLU A 491 19.54 8.82 -18.21
CA GLU A 491 19.94 8.09 -19.40
C GLU A 491 18.95 6.98 -19.79
N ASN A 492 18.16 6.49 -18.84
CA ASN A 492 17.16 5.46 -19.04
C ASN A 492 15.75 6.01 -19.29
N PHE A 493 15.56 7.30 -19.28
CA PHE A 493 14.30 7.92 -19.67
C PHE A 493 14.14 7.85 -21.19
N ARG A 494 12.97 7.38 -21.68
CA ARG A 494 12.72 7.11 -23.10
C ARG A 494 11.76 8.12 -23.72
N ASN A 495 10.60 8.28 -23.16
CA ASN A 495 9.57 9.14 -23.73
C ASN A 495 8.70 9.81 -22.67
N GLU A 496 8.30 11.03 -22.94
CA GLU A 496 7.15 11.68 -22.36
C GLU A 496 6.01 11.64 -23.39
N ILE A 497 4.95 10.90 -23.09
CA ILE A 497 3.81 10.68 -23.96
C ILE A 497 2.65 11.53 -23.44
N ILE A 498 2.05 12.31 -24.32
CA ILE A 498 0.87 13.10 -24.01
C ILE A 498 -0.35 12.36 -24.55
N TRP A 499 -1.15 11.83 -23.63
CA TRP A 499 -2.45 11.28 -23.97
C TRP A 499 -3.47 12.39 -24.01
N TYR A 500 -3.98 12.67 -25.24
CA TYR A 500 -5.03 13.65 -25.50
C TYR A 500 -6.38 12.94 -25.72
N TYR A 501 -7.42 13.43 -25.08
CA TYR A 501 -8.77 12.91 -25.23
C TYR A 501 -9.73 14.01 -25.66
N SER A 502 -10.04 14.01 -26.95
CA SER A 502 -10.87 15.03 -27.62
C SER A 502 -12.35 14.98 -27.23
N ASN A 503 -12.82 13.86 -26.64
CA ASN A 503 -14.24 13.64 -26.33
C ASN A 503 -14.66 14.10 -24.92
N LYS A 504 -13.79 14.72 -24.15
CA LYS A 504 -14.15 15.33 -22.86
C LYS A 504 -14.72 16.72 -23.09
N MET A 505 -15.98 16.93 -22.70
CA MET A 505 -16.54 18.27 -22.67
C MET A 505 -15.83 19.12 -21.62
N ALA A 506 -15.23 20.20 -22.07
CA ALA A 506 -14.50 21.11 -21.21
C ALA A 506 -15.37 22.26 -20.76
N ASN A 507 -15.68 22.32 -19.47
CA ASN A 507 -16.15 23.54 -18.84
C ASN A 507 -14.94 24.27 -18.25
N SER A 508 -14.39 25.21 -19.02
CA SER A 508 -13.32 26.08 -18.54
C SER A 508 -13.87 27.47 -18.29
N GLY A 509 -13.96 27.90 -17.02
CA GLY A 509 -14.25 29.28 -16.70
C GLY A 509 -13.08 30.21 -17.04
N ASN A 510 -11.98 30.10 -16.27
CA ASN A 510 -10.86 31.05 -16.31
C ASN A 510 -9.54 30.41 -16.81
N SER A 511 -9.55 29.21 -17.40
CA SER A 511 -8.37 28.53 -17.91
C SER A 511 -8.67 27.68 -19.13
N PHE A 512 -7.63 27.27 -19.88
CA PHE A 512 -7.78 26.31 -20.96
C PHE A 512 -8.28 24.95 -20.45
N ALA A 513 -9.02 24.23 -21.28
CA ALA A 513 -9.53 22.90 -20.98
C ALA A 513 -8.40 21.90 -20.74
N LYS A 514 -8.52 21.11 -19.68
CA LYS A 514 -7.55 20.07 -19.33
C LYS A 514 -7.99 18.72 -19.90
N ASN A 515 -7.57 18.45 -21.13
CA ASN A 515 -7.91 17.25 -21.90
C ASN A 515 -6.70 16.36 -22.16
N THR A 516 -5.67 16.48 -21.32
CA THR A 516 -4.42 15.71 -21.45
C THR A 516 -3.99 15.12 -20.13
N GLU A 517 -3.38 13.95 -20.20
CA GLU A 517 -2.61 13.31 -19.15
C GLU A 517 -1.23 12.92 -19.69
N THR A 518 -0.27 12.71 -18.84
CA THR A 518 1.13 12.43 -19.19
C THR A 518 1.49 10.99 -18.83
N ILE A 519 2.14 10.27 -19.74
CA ILE A 519 2.69 8.94 -19.47
C ILE A 519 4.21 9.02 -19.64
N LEU A 520 4.93 8.84 -18.54
CA LEU A 520 6.38 8.86 -18.49
C LEU A 520 6.90 7.43 -18.69
N ASN A 521 7.78 7.23 -19.67
CA ASN A 521 8.36 5.93 -19.98
C ASN A 521 9.85 5.89 -19.68
N CYS A 522 10.25 4.92 -18.89
CA CYS A 522 11.65 4.57 -18.60
C CYS A 522 11.91 3.10 -18.94
N SER A 523 13.15 2.75 -19.18
CA SER A 523 13.62 1.35 -19.22
C SER A 523 14.54 1.06 -18.03
N LYS A 524 14.76 -0.22 -17.72
CA LYS A 524 15.72 -0.58 -16.67
C LYS A 524 17.16 -0.37 -17.12
N THR A 525 17.44 -0.67 -18.38
CA THR A 525 18.77 -0.53 -19.03
C THR A 525 18.61 0.03 -20.45
N GLU A 526 19.70 0.28 -21.13
CA GLU A 526 19.69 0.68 -22.55
C GLU A 526 19.20 -0.44 -23.50
N ASN A 527 19.32 -1.70 -23.09
CA ASN A 527 18.88 -2.87 -23.87
C ASN A 527 17.45 -3.28 -23.53
N PHE A 528 16.47 -2.54 -24.02
CA PHE A 528 15.05 -2.75 -23.70
C PHE A 528 14.24 -3.19 -24.93
N ILE A 529 13.10 -3.82 -24.66
CA ILE A 529 12.15 -4.25 -25.69
C ILE A 529 11.33 -3.04 -26.14
N PHE A 530 11.39 -2.73 -27.45
CA PHE A 530 10.56 -1.71 -28.04
C PHE A 530 10.20 -2.02 -29.49
N TYR A 531 8.90 -2.16 -29.77
CA TYR A 531 8.34 -2.37 -31.09
C TYR A 531 7.67 -1.11 -31.61
N ARG A 532 8.21 -0.55 -32.67
CA ARG A 532 7.61 0.62 -33.34
C ARG A 532 6.27 0.25 -33.95
N GLN A 533 5.23 0.94 -33.57
CA GLN A 533 3.87 0.73 -34.05
C GLN A 533 3.52 1.77 -35.10
N LYS A 534 2.57 1.41 -35.98
CA LYS A 534 1.98 2.30 -36.97
C LYS A 534 0.49 2.47 -36.72
N GLU A 535 -0.04 3.61 -37.11
CA GLU A 535 -1.47 3.91 -37.16
C GLU A 535 -1.84 4.45 -38.54
N LEU A 536 -3.10 4.26 -38.93
CA LEU A 536 -3.64 4.82 -40.16
C LEU A 536 -3.64 6.35 -40.09
N ARG A 537 -3.30 6.98 -41.20
CA ARG A 537 -3.44 8.42 -41.36
C ARG A 537 -4.90 8.78 -41.64
N ASP A 538 -5.35 9.92 -41.15
CA ASP A 538 -6.68 10.46 -41.48
C ASP A 538 -6.86 10.69 -43.00
N LYS A 539 -5.77 11.06 -43.66
CA LYS A 539 -5.70 11.20 -45.14
C LYS A 539 -4.37 10.66 -45.64
N PRO A 540 -4.38 9.91 -46.76
CA PRO A 540 -3.14 9.49 -47.40
C PRO A 540 -2.24 10.66 -47.74
N VAL A 541 -0.93 10.48 -47.58
CA VAL A 541 0.09 11.49 -47.87
C VAL A 541 1.08 10.96 -48.89
N VAL A 542 1.40 11.77 -49.91
CA VAL A 542 2.45 11.45 -50.87
C VAL A 542 3.81 11.74 -50.24
N LEU A 543 4.63 10.72 -50.08
CA LEU A 543 5.98 10.81 -49.51
C LEU A 543 7.01 10.40 -50.53
N SER A 544 8.23 10.99 -50.47
CA SER A 544 9.35 10.50 -51.26
C SER A 544 9.79 9.12 -50.75
N LYS A 545 9.81 8.13 -51.61
CA LYS A 545 10.33 6.80 -51.29
C LYS A 545 11.81 6.92 -50.88
N ARG A 546 12.19 6.16 -49.87
CA ARG A 546 13.55 6.14 -49.35
C ARG A 546 14.17 4.76 -49.52
N GLU A 547 15.46 4.73 -49.88
CA GLU A 547 16.21 3.48 -50.02
C GLU A 547 17.52 3.60 -49.23
N GLY A 548 17.91 2.50 -48.58
CA GLY A 548 19.23 2.41 -47.94
C GLY A 548 20.33 2.23 -48.99
N ARG A 549 21.24 3.19 -49.13
CA ARG A 549 22.49 3.07 -49.90
C ARG A 549 23.64 3.47 -49.00
N ASP A 550 24.68 2.65 -48.99
CA ASP A 550 25.92 2.88 -48.22
C ASP A 550 25.68 3.28 -46.75
N GLY A 551 24.73 2.62 -46.07
CA GLY A 551 24.37 2.92 -44.69
C GLY A 551 23.58 4.24 -44.50
N LYS A 552 23.25 4.96 -45.58
CA LYS A 552 22.47 6.21 -45.52
C LYS A 552 21.09 6.00 -46.14
N ASN A 553 20.07 6.54 -45.49
CA ASN A 553 18.67 6.51 -45.92
C ASN A 553 18.43 7.66 -46.93
N MET A 554 18.60 7.38 -48.22
CA MET A 554 18.52 8.39 -49.30
C MET A 554 17.13 8.33 -50.00
N ARG A 555 16.76 9.42 -50.68
CA ARG A 555 15.56 9.44 -51.53
C ARG A 555 15.80 8.53 -52.74
N ALA A 556 14.88 7.60 -52.96
CA ALA A 556 14.91 6.75 -54.15
C ALA A 556 14.70 7.60 -55.42
N ARG A 557 15.46 7.27 -56.49
CA ARG A 557 15.34 7.92 -57.80
C ARG A 557 15.09 6.89 -58.87
N ASP A 558 14.32 7.27 -59.87
CA ASP A 558 14.11 6.47 -61.08
C ASP A 558 15.37 6.46 -61.97
N GLU A 559 15.33 5.73 -63.09
CA GLU A 559 16.41 5.64 -64.06
C GLU A 559 16.78 6.98 -64.68
N SER A 560 15.85 7.95 -64.68
CA SER A 560 16.04 9.31 -65.16
C SER A 560 16.49 10.30 -64.09
N GLY A 561 16.73 9.82 -62.83
CA GLY A 561 17.19 10.62 -61.73
C GLY A 561 16.11 11.37 -60.95
N ASN A 562 14.84 11.21 -61.30
CA ASN A 562 13.72 11.87 -60.61
C ASN A 562 13.42 11.15 -59.27
N ILE A 563 12.92 11.89 -58.30
CA ILE A 563 12.52 11.33 -57.00
C ILE A 563 11.25 10.48 -57.18
N ILE A 564 11.31 9.24 -56.70
CA ILE A 564 10.15 8.34 -56.64
C ILE A 564 9.30 8.71 -55.44
N TYR A 565 8.00 8.86 -55.67
CA TYR A 565 6.99 9.13 -54.64
C TYR A 565 6.09 7.90 -54.45
N GLU A 566 5.67 7.69 -53.19
CA GLU A 566 4.70 6.66 -52.83
C GLU A 566 3.59 7.24 -51.98
N ILE A 567 2.42 6.61 -52.03
CA ILE A 567 1.30 6.98 -51.17
C ILE A 567 1.42 6.23 -49.85
N SER A 568 1.56 6.97 -48.77
CA SER A 568 1.59 6.42 -47.42
C SER A 568 0.22 6.54 -46.75
N ASN A 569 -0.38 5.42 -46.46
CA ASN A 569 -1.65 5.31 -45.73
C ASN A 569 -1.46 5.22 -44.22
N ASP A 570 -0.26 4.95 -43.77
CA ASP A 570 0.09 4.80 -42.36
C ASP A 570 1.22 5.76 -41.94
N ARG A 571 1.36 5.92 -40.61
CA ARG A 571 2.50 6.64 -40.03
C ARG A 571 2.96 5.92 -38.77
N TYR A 572 4.21 6.08 -38.40
CA TYR A 572 4.67 5.68 -37.09
C TYR A 572 3.98 6.52 -36.01
N ILE A 573 3.57 5.86 -34.93
CA ILE A 573 2.99 6.53 -33.78
C ILE A 573 4.05 7.40 -33.14
N ASP A 574 3.72 8.65 -32.87
CA ASP A 574 4.53 9.63 -32.15
C ASP A 574 4.15 9.69 -30.65
N THR A 575 4.61 10.71 -29.93
CA THR A 575 4.33 10.89 -28.50
C THR A 575 3.00 11.62 -28.19
N MET A 576 2.25 12.01 -29.23
CA MET A 576 0.93 12.63 -29.06
C MET A 576 -0.16 11.60 -29.40
N TRP A 577 -0.80 11.05 -28.37
CA TRP A 577 -1.79 9.99 -28.54
C TRP A 577 -3.21 10.53 -28.42
N ASN A 578 -3.95 10.53 -29.53
CA ASN A 578 -5.37 10.86 -29.51
C ASN A 578 -6.20 9.57 -29.34
N ILE A 579 -6.53 9.23 -28.10
CA ILE A 579 -7.34 8.07 -27.75
C ILE A 579 -8.50 8.57 -26.88
N PRO A 580 -9.77 8.35 -27.28
CA PRO A 580 -10.91 8.83 -26.51
C PRO A 580 -11.01 8.18 -25.13
N ILE A 581 -11.50 8.92 -24.13
CA ILE A 581 -11.92 8.33 -22.85
C ILE A 581 -13.17 7.49 -23.04
N ILE A 582 -13.37 6.55 -22.11
CA ILE A 582 -14.52 5.64 -22.13
C ILE A 582 -15.81 6.44 -21.90
N GLY A 583 -16.70 6.37 -22.88
CA GLY A 583 -18.03 6.99 -22.80
C GLY A 583 -18.96 6.25 -21.80
N SER A 584 -20.00 6.93 -21.35
CA SER A 584 -20.98 6.38 -20.40
C SER A 584 -21.74 5.15 -20.93
N THR A 585 -21.88 5.01 -22.24
CA THR A 585 -22.59 3.92 -22.93
C THR A 585 -21.65 2.83 -23.46
N SER A 586 -20.35 2.94 -23.23
CA SER A 586 -19.38 1.96 -23.73
C SER A 586 -19.56 0.60 -23.05
N GLN A 587 -19.55 -0.48 -23.84
CA GLN A 587 -19.56 -1.86 -23.33
C GLN A 587 -18.28 -2.22 -22.55
N GLU A 588 -17.22 -1.46 -22.74
CA GLU A 588 -15.97 -1.60 -22.00
C GLU A 588 -16.07 -1.10 -20.55
N ARG A 589 -17.06 -0.22 -20.29
CA ARG A 589 -17.20 0.42 -18.98
C ARG A 589 -17.59 -0.57 -17.91
N VAL A 590 -16.79 -0.58 -16.83
CA VAL A 590 -17.12 -1.31 -15.61
C VAL A 590 -17.87 -0.36 -14.67
N TYR A 591 -19.06 -0.78 -14.23
CA TYR A 591 -19.85 0.01 -13.28
C TYR A 591 -19.38 -0.28 -11.85
N SER A 592 -19.01 0.77 -11.11
CA SER A 592 -18.82 0.72 -9.68
C SER A 592 -19.72 1.76 -8.99
N GLU A 593 -20.18 1.48 -7.80
CA GLU A 593 -21.01 2.40 -7.00
C GLU A 593 -20.28 3.71 -6.64
N ASN A 594 -18.95 3.74 -6.76
CA ASN A 594 -18.04 4.73 -6.16
C ASN A 594 -17.13 5.44 -7.18
N ASN A 595 -17.58 5.71 -8.40
CA ASN A 595 -16.84 6.53 -9.39
C ASN A 595 -15.40 6.10 -9.67
N LEU A 596 -15.17 4.79 -9.84
CA LEU A 596 -13.85 4.28 -10.19
C LEU A 596 -13.44 4.82 -11.58
N THR A 597 -12.27 5.42 -11.68
CA THR A 597 -11.70 5.85 -12.95
C THR A 597 -11.17 4.64 -13.72
N GLN A 598 -11.52 4.56 -15.00
CA GLN A 598 -11.09 3.45 -15.87
C GLN A 598 -10.36 3.99 -17.09
N LYS A 599 -9.17 3.49 -17.35
CA LYS A 599 -8.42 3.79 -18.58
C LYS A 599 -8.92 2.93 -19.76
N PRO A 600 -8.92 3.45 -21.01
CA PRO A 600 -9.31 2.69 -22.19
C PRO A 600 -8.37 1.51 -22.48
N GLU A 601 -8.91 0.37 -22.88
CA GLU A 601 -8.09 -0.79 -23.28
C GLU A 601 -7.18 -0.47 -24.47
N ALA A 602 -7.59 0.38 -25.39
CA ALA A 602 -6.76 0.83 -26.51
C ALA A 602 -5.48 1.55 -26.08
N LEU A 603 -5.51 2.28 -24.96
CA LEU A 603 -4.33 2.93 -24.39
C LEU A 603 -3.31 1.88 -23.89
N LEU A 604 -3.78 0.91 -23.13
CA LEU A 604 -2.94 -0.16 -22.58
C LEU A 604 -2.45 -1.11 -23.66
N GLN A 605 -3.27 -1.37 -24.69
CA GLN A 605 -2.90 -2.16 -25.86
C GLN A 605 -1.65 -1.56 -26.56
N ARG A 606 -1.65 -0.23 -26.74
CA ARG A 606 -0.54 0.47 -27.37
C ARG A 606 0.75 0.34 -26.56
N ILE A 607 0.67 0.49 -25.24
CA ILE A 607 1.80 0.33 -24.32
C ILE A 607 2.32 -1.11 -24.33
N ILE A 608 1.43 -2.09 -24.15
CA ILE A 608 1.79 -3.50 -24.02
C ILE A 608 2.39 -4.04 -25.33
N LYS A 609 1.80 -3.70 -26.48
CA LYS A 609 2.35 -4.09 -27.79
C LYS A 609 3.74 -3.45 -28.08
N ALA A 610 3.98 -2.24 -27.57
CA ALA A 610 5.28 -1.58 -27.78
C ALA A 610 6.40 -2.20 -26.98
N SER A 611 6.14 -2.67 -25.74
CA SER A 611 7.19 -2.98 -24.77
C SER A 611 7.12 -4.40 -24.21
N SER A 612 6.48 -5.35 -24.92
CA SER A 612 6.41 -6.75 -24.48
C SER A 612 6.26 -7.73 -25.63
N ASN A 613 6.70 -8.97 -25.40
CA ASN A 613 6.48 -10.13 -26.27
C ASN A 613 5.27 -10.96 -25.79
N GLU A 614 4.87 -11.96 -26.58
CA GLU A 614 3.97 -13.00 -26.08
C GLU A 614 4.59 -13.71 -24.86
N TYR A 615 3.75 -14.04 -23.89
CA TYR A 615 4.12 -14.63 -22.59
C TYR A 615 4.95 -13.72 -21.67
N SER A 616 5.32 -12.49 -22.07
CA SER A 616 5.90 -11.50 -21.16
C SER A 616 5.01 -11.25 -19.94
N ILE A 617 5.64 -10.98 -18.80
CA ILE A 617 4.93 -10.71 -17.56
C ILE A 617 4.69 -9.20 -17.43
N ILE A 618 3.43 -8.82 -17.35
CA ILE A 618 2.96 -7.43 -17.21
C ILE A 618 2.49 -7.23 -15.77
N LEU A 619 3.08 -6.27 -15.07
CA LEU A 619 2.71 -5.91 -13.69
C LEU A 619 1.99 -4.56 -13.65
N ASP A 620 0.89 -4.54 -12.90
CA ASP A 620 0.22 -3.31 -12.47
C ASP A 620 -0.08 -3.41 -10.97
N TYR A 621 0.61 -2.59 -10.16
CA TYR A 621 0.42 -2.57 -8.71
C TYR A 621 -0.40 -1.38 -8.20
N HIS A 622 -1.05 -0.67 -9.11
CA HIS A 622 -2.14 0.27 -8.89
C HIS A 622 -3.30 -0.10 -9.81
N LEU A 623 -3.77 -1.34 -9.67
CA LEU A 623 -4.59 -2.03 -10.68
C LEU A 623 -5.94 -1.36 -10.95
N GLY A 624 -6.54 -0.72 -9.96
CA GLY A 624 -7.80 -0.01 -10.09
C GLY A 624 -8.92 -0.91 -10.66
N SER A 625 -9.39 -0.60 -11.87
CA SER A 625 -10.45 -1.36 -12.53
C SER A 625 -10.00 -2.65 -13.24
N GLY A 626 -8.70 -2.99 -13.23
CA GLY A 626 -8.17 -4.20 -13.85
C GLY A 626 -7.94 -4.11 -15.37
N THR A 627 -7.88 -2.92 -15.95
CA THR A 627 -7.73 -2.75 -17.41
C THR A 627 -6.43 -3.37 -17.92
N THR A 628 -5.31 -3.16 -17.23
CA THR A 628 -3.99 -3.70 -17.62
C THR A 628 -4.01 -5.22 -17.72
N CYS A 629 -4.58 -5.91 -16.71
CA CYS A 629 -4.67 -7.36 -16.71
C CYS A 629 -5.60 -7.89 -17.79
N ALA A 630 -6.74 -7.22 -18.04
CA ALA A 630 -7.67 -7.58 -19.11
C ALA A 630 -7.01 -7.50 -20.49
N VAL A 631 -6.24 -6.42 -20.76
CA VAL A 631 -5.52 -6.22 -22.03
C VAL A 631 -4.37 -7.21 -22.16
N ALA A 632 -3.61 -7.46 -21.10
CA ALA A 632 -2.53 -8.44 -21.11
C ALA A 632 -3.05 -9.84 -21.48
N LEU A 633 -4.16 -10.28 -20.87
CA LEU A 633 -4.81 -11.55 -21.18
C LEU A 633 -5.25 -11.63 -22.67
N LYS A 634 -5.93 -10.59 -23.17
CA LYS A 634 -6.40 -10.53 -24.59
C LYS A 634 -5.27 -10.53 -25.59
N LEU A 635 -4.07 -10.10 -25.18
CA LEU A 635 -2.87 -10.08 -26.01
C LEU A 635 -1.95 -11.30 -25.84
N GLY A 636 -2.35 -12.30 -25.04
CA GLY A 636 -1.52 -13.49 -24.80
C GLY A 636 -0.30 -13.22 -23.92
N ARG A 637 -0.36 -12.19 -23.06
CA ARG A 637 0.67 -11.89 -22.06
C ARG A 637 0.24 -12.46 -20.71
N LYS A 638 1.22 -12.71 -19.83
CA LYS A 638 0.96 -13.03 -18.43
C LYS A 638 0.76 -11.73 -17.65
N PHE A 639 -0.15 -11.74 -16.70
CA PHE A 639 -0.43 -10.57 -15.87
C PHE A 639 -0.19 -10.83 -14.39
N LEU A 640 0.23 -9.78 -13.70
CA LEU A 640 0.34 -9.71 -12.25
C LEU A 640 -0.32 -8.40 -11.81
N GLY A 641 -1.41 -8.49 -11.04
CA GLY A 641 -2.18 -7.33 -10.62
C GLY A 641 -2.26 -7.22 -9.11
N VAL A 642 -2.04 -6.02 -8.56
CA VAL A 642 -2.17 -5.75 -7.12
C VAL A 642 -3.19 -4.66 -6.89
N GLU A 643 -4.13 -4.92 -5.99
CA GLU A 643 -5.16 -3.95 -5.58
C GLU A 643 -5.53 -4.15 -4.10
N MET A 644 -5.61 -3.06 -3.36
CA MET A 644 -5.95 -3.08 -1.94
C MET A 644 -7.45 -2.96 -1.69
N GLY A 645 -8.16 -2.23 -2.55
CA GLY A 645 -9.56 -1.84 -2.35
C GLY A 645 -10.56 -2.99 -2.45
N GLU A 646 -11.75 -2.79 -1.87
CA GLU A 646 -12.85 -3.75 -1.96
C GLU A 646 -13.35 -3.99 -3.40
N HIS A 647 -13.05 -3.08 -4.30
CA HIS A 647 -13.31 -3.24 -5.74
C HIS A 647 -12.48 -4.37 -6.38
N PHE A 648 -11.45 -4.88 -5.68
CA PHE A 648 -10.77 -6.12 -6.07
C PHE A 648 -11.75 -7.26 -6.31
N TYR A 649 -12.66 -7.51 -5.35
CA TYR A 649 -13.69 -8.55 -5.46
C TYR A 649 -14.92 -8.13 -6.26
N LYS A 650 -15.30 -6.85 -6.19
CA LYS A 650 -16.53 -6.35 -6.80
C LYS A 650 -16.38 -5.96 -8.26
N VAL A 651 -15.15 -5.65 -8.70
CA VAL A 651 -14.87 -5.12 -10.04
C VAL A 651 -13.82 -5.93 -10.79
N VAL A 652 -12.61 -6.10 -10.20
CA VAL A 652 -11.45 -6.68 -10.91
C VAL A 652 -11.69 -8.15 -11.25
N ILE A 653 -12.00 -8.99 -10.26
CA ILE A 653 -12.26 -10.43 -10.50
C ILE A 653 -13.47 -10.64 -11.43
N PRO A 654 -14.64 -10.00 -11.23
CA PRO A 654 -15.75 -10.08 -12.17
C PRO A 654 -15.41 -9.66 -13.59
N ARG A 655 -14.61 -8.59 -13.76
CA ARG A 655 -14.14 -8.16 -15.08
C ARG A 655 -13.33 -9.25 -15.78
N LEU A 656 -12.32 -9.81 -15.10
CA LEU A 656 -11.48 -10.85 -15.70
C LEU A 656 -12.27 -12.14 -15.99
N LYS A 657 -13.24 -12.49 -15.16
CA LYS A 657 -14.16 -13.62 -15.45
C LYS A 657 -14.97 -13.38 -16.72
N LYS A 658 -15.47 -12.15 -16.93
CA LYS A 658 -16.14 -11.76 -18.19
C LYS A 658 -15.21 -11.83 -19.40
N VAL A 659 -13.95 -11.39 -19.24
CA VAL A 659 -12.94 -11.49 -20.29
C VAL A 659 -12.69 -12.97 -20.63
N ILE A 660 -12.44 -13.81 -19.63
CA ILE A 660 -12.29 -15.28 -19.83
C ILE A 660 -13.50 -15.88 -20.54
N ALA A 661 -14.71 -15.48 -20.13
CA ALA A 661 -15.95 -15.95 -20.79
C ALA A 661 -16.11 -15.49 -22.25
N GLY A 662 -15.17 -14.68 -22.76
CA GLY A 662 -15.19 -14.20 -24.16
C GLY A 662 -16.11 -13.01 -24.41
N PHE A 663 -16.45 -12.24 -23.36
CA PHE A 663 -17.26 -11.04 -23.52
C PHE A 663 -16.59 -10.02 -24.45
N GLN A 664 -17.29 -9.68 -25.53
CA GLN A 664 -16.75 -8.85 -26.62
C GLN A 664 -16.78 -7.37 -26.24
N SER A 665 -15.72 -6.87 -25.61
CA SER A 665 -15.57 -5.47 -25.21
C SER A 665 -14.16 -4.96 -25.48
N GLY A 666 -13.99 -3.63 -25.55
CA GLY A 666 -12.70 -3.00 -25.76
C GLY A 666 -12.00 -3.52 -27.01
N ILE A 667 -10.78 -4.05 -26.84
CA ILE A 667 -9.96 -4.54 -27.95
C ILE A 667 -10.27 -5.98 -28.42
N SER A 668 -11.26 -6.66 -27.86
CA SER A 668 -11.53 -8.08 -28.14
C SER A 668 -11.68 -8.39 -29.64
N LYS A 669 -12.40 -7.52 -30.38
CA LYS A 669 -12.59 -7.69 -31.84
C LYS A 669 -11.30 -7.49 -32.62
N GLU A 670 -10.50 -6.51 -32.27
CA GLU A 670 -9.23 -6.20 -32.95
C GLU A 670 -8.18 -7.31 -32.73
N THR A 671 -8.19 -7.91 -31.56
CA THR A 671 -7.26 -8.99 -31.19
C THR A 671 -7.79 -10.38 -31.52
N GLU A 672 -8.99 -10.48 -32.07
CA GLU A 672 -9.70 -11.74 -32.34
C GLU A 672 -9.81 -12.64 -31.09
N TYR A 673 -9.79 -12.04 -29.90
CA TYR A 673 -9.87 -12.76 -28.64
C TYR A 673 -11.28 -13.31 -28.41
N LYS A 674 -11.41 -14.63 -28.31
CA LYS A 674 -12.69 -15.33 -28.20
C LYS A 674 -13.04 -15.77 -26.76
N GLY A 675 -12.10 -15.70 -25.85
CA GLY A 675 -12.22 -16.18 -24.47
C GLY A 675 -11.19 -17.27 -24.14
N GLY A 676 -11.35 -17.85 -22.98
CA GLY A 676 -10.44 -18.86 -22.42
C GLY A 676 -9.38 -18.27 -21.48
N GLY A 677 -8.81 -19.11 -20.65
CA GLY A 677 -7.74 -18.75 -19.74
C GLY A 677 -7.98 -19.18 -18.30
N ALA A 678 -6.94 -19.02 -17.50
CA ALA A 678 -6.96 -19.30 -16.07
C ALA A 678 -6.13 -18.29 -15.30
N PHE A 679 -6.55 -17.98 -14.08
CA PHE A 679 -5.76 -17.16 -13.16
C PHE A 679 -5.97 -17.61 -11.72
N ARG A 680 -4.99 -17.27 -10.87
CA ARG A 680 -5.07 -17.42 -9.43
C ARG A 680 -5.24 -16.06 -8.78
N TYR A 681 -5.95 -16.02 -7.65
CA TYR A 681 -6.03 -14.81 -6.83
C TYR A 681 -5.96 -15.16 -5.35
N TYR A 682 -5.37 -14.25 -4.56
CA TYR A 682 -5.21 -14.43 -3.12
C TYR A 682 -5.04 -13.07 -2.41
N GLU A 683 -5.14 -13.11 -1.10
CA GLU A 683 -4.84 -11.97 -0.23
C GLU A 683 -3.47 -12.14 0.42
N LEU A 684 -2.88 -11.04 0.87
CA LEU A 684 -1.75 -11.10 1.80
C LEU A 684 -2.17 -10.62 3.20
N GLU A 685 -1.53 -11.20 4.22
CA GLU A 685 -1.62 -10.67 5.58
C GLU A 685 -1.28 -9.17 5.56
N SER A 686 -2.11 -8.34 6.16
CA SER A 686 -1.84 -6.90 6.21
C SER A 686 -0.82 -6.56 7.30
N TYR A 687 -0.18 -5.39 7.19
CA TYR A 687 0.67 -4.87 8.25
C TYR A 687 -0.10 -4.68 9.58
N GLU A 688 -1.36 -4.29 9.49
CA GLU A 688 -2.24 -4.13 10.65
C GLU A 688 -2.57 -5.46 11.34
N GLU A 689 -2.81 -6.52 10.56
CA GLU A 689 -2.97 -7.89 11.11
C GLU A 689 -1.68 -8.35 11.79
N ALA A 690 -0.52 -8.06 11.19
CA ALA A 690 0.77 -8.35 11.81
C ALA A 690 0.95 -7.59 13.13
N LEU A 691 0.64 -6.29 13.18
CA LEU A 691 0.70 -5.47 14.39
C LEU A 691 -0.31 -5.94 15.46
N ALA A 692 -1.53 -6.35 15.07
CA ALA A 692 -2.53 -6.87 16.00
C ALA A 692 -2.07 -8.13 16.73
N ASN A 693 -1.18 -8.90 16.10
CA ASN A 693 -0.60 -10.11 16.66
C ASN A 693 0.71 -9.88 17.45
N CYS A 694 1.18 -8.65 17.61
CA CYS A 694 2.37 -8.32 18.39
C CYS A 694 2.08 -8.13 19.89
N GLU A 695 3.07 -8.38 20.71
CA GLU A 695 3.06 -8.08 22.15
C GLU A 695 4.35 -7.35 22.54
N TYR A 696 4.24 -6.45 23.52
CA TYR A 696 5.45 -5.91 24.15
C TYR A 696 6.01 -6.94 25.14
N VAL A 697 7.27 -7.27 24.95
CA VAL A 697 7.99 -8.19 25.82
C VAL A 697 9.26 -7.52 26.27
N LEU A 698 9.32 -7.21 27.58
CA LEU A 698 10.56 -6.82 28.21
C LEU A 698 11.34 -8.12 28.51
N LYS A 699 12.35 -8.44 27.71
CA LYS A 699 13.31 -9.49 28.03
C LYS A 699 14.33 -8.88 29.01
N ILE A 700 14.09 -9.04 30.29
CA ILE A 700 15.09 -8.79 31.32
C ILE A 700 15.99 -10.04 31.35
N GLY A 701 17.25 -9.91 30.95
CA GLY A 701 18.24 -10.97 31.13
C GLY A 701 18.29 -11.39 32.59
N ASN A 702 18.47 -12.68 32.83
CA ASN A 702 18.45 -13.32 34.16
C ASN A 702 19.05 -12.43 35.24
N ASP A 703 18.23 -12.00 36.20
CA ASP A 703 18.53 -11.53 37.57
C ASP A 703 19.75 -10.59 37.82
N LYS A 704 20.25 -9.89 36.82
CA LYS A 704 21.23 -8.84 37.12
C LYS A 704 20.49 -7.49 37.27
N LYS A 705 20.34 -7.10 38.56
CA LYS A 705 19.99 -5.72 38.89
C LYS A 705 20.93 -4.80 38.13
N ILE A 706 20.36 -3.87 37.33
CA ILE A 706 21.10 -2.80 36.66
C ILE A 706 21.61 -1.86 37.76
N ASN A 707 22.73 -2.17 38.37
CA ASN A 707 23.32 -1.34 39.40
C ASN A 707 24.40 -0.40 38.86
N SER A 708 24.86 -0.58 37.62
CA SER A 708 25.78 0.35 36.96
C SER A 708 25.73 0.18 35.44
N ILE A 709 25.34 1.23 34.74
CA ILE A 709 25.50 1.31 33.29
C ILE A 709 26.95 1.68 33.00
N PRO A 710 27.64 0.99 32.08
CA PRO A 710 29.01 1.36 31.71
C PRO A 710 29.06 2.82 31.24
N TYR A 711 30.14 3.51 31.59
CA TYR A 711 30.33 4.93 31.24
C TYR A 711 30.47 5.19 29.73
N ASN A 712 30.79 4.15 28.97
CA ASN A 712 30.90 4.20 27.51
C ASN A 712 29.75 3.41 26.88
N ILE A 713 28.91 4.12 26.15
CA ILE A 713 27.74 3.55 25.53
C ILE A 713 28.08 2.43 24.53
N ASN A 714 29.23 2.51 23.86
CA ASN A 714 29.67 1.48 22.93
C ASN A 714 30.06 0.17 23.66
N ASP A 715 30.66 0.26 24.85
CA ASP A 715 30.97 -0.91 25.67
C ASP A 715 29.66 -1.54 26.21
N TYR A 716 28.71 -0.68 26.56
CA TYR A 716 27.38 -1.13 27.01
C TYR A 716 26.61 -1.89 25.91
N TYR A 717 26.68 -1.44 24.66
CA TYR A 717 26.10 -2.14 23.52
C TYR A 717 26.73 -3.49 23.25
N ASN A 718 28.03 -3.60 23.39
CA ASN A 718 28.77 -4.83 23.13
C ASN A 718 28.58 -5.88 24.22
N GLU A 719 28.37 -5.46 25.47
CA GLU A 719 28.24 -6.38 26.63
C GLU A 719 26.80 -6.80 26.94
N ASN A 720 25.79 -6.03 26.50
CA ASN A 720 24.37 -6.24 26.84
C ASN A 720 23.45 -6.36 25.64
N ILE A 721 23.94 -6.91 24.52
CA ILE A 721 23.15 -7.14 23.29
C ILE A 721 21.85 -7.90 23.62
N ASP A 722 21.91 -8.89 24.54
CA ASP A 722 20.73 -9.69 24.94
C ASP A 722 19.66 -8.89 25.69
N PHE A 723 20.00 -7.74 26.26
CA PHE A 723 19.06 -6.93 27.05
C PHE A 723 17.99 -6.25 26.17
N TYR A 724 18.36 -5.92 24.93
CA TYR A 724 17.48 -5.18 24.01
C TYR A 724 16.85 -6.04 22.91
N GLU A 725 17.18 -7.32 22.86
CA GLU A 725 16.55 -8.24 21.92
C GLU A 725 15.11 -8.55 22.34
N GLY A 726 14.15 -8.24 21.48
CA GLY A 726 12.77 -8.68 21.67
C GLY A 726 11.82 -7.69 22.31
N ILE A 727 11.81 -6.43 21.90
CA ILE A 727 10.85 -5.43 22.38
C ILE A 727 9.44 -5.78 21.91
N ILE A 728 9.28 -6.18 20.68
CA ILE A 728 8.00 -6.57 20.08
C ILE A 728 8.06 -8.03 19.67
N ASP A 729 7.07 -8.81 20.07
CA ASP A 729 6.96 -10.23 19.76
C ASP A 729 5.63 -10.55 19.05
N TYR A 730 5.67 -11.52 18.15
CA TYR A 730 4.52 -11.95 17.39
C TYR A 730 3.78 -13.09 18.12
N ARG A 731 2.56 -12.84 18.59
CA ARG A 731 1.82 -13.77 19.49
C ARG A 731 1.65 -15.18 18.92
N LYS A 732 1.36 -15.29 17.62
CA LYS A 732 1.18 -16.58 16.96
C LYS A 732 2.50 -17.38 16.93
N SER A 733 3.64 -16.68 16.71
CA SER A 733 4.97 -17.31 16.79
C SER A 733 5.25 -17.93 18.16
N ARG A 734 4.85 -17.25 19.25
CA ARG A 734 5.00 -17.79 20.60
C ARG A 734 4.24 -19.08 20.84
N LYS A 735 3.01 -19.19 20.32
CA LYS A 735 2.22 -20.42 20.43
C LYS A 735 2.89 -21.58 19.74
N LEU A 736 3.48 -21.33 18.58
CA LEU A 736 4.23 -22.32 17.81
C LEU A 736 5.53 -22.72 18.53
N ILE A 737 6.31 -21.76 19.04
CA ILE A 737 7.55 -22.02 19.77
C ILE A 737 7.32 -22.85 21.04
N LYS A 738 6.26 -22.59 21.80
CA LYS A 738 5.93 -23.38 23.00
C LYS A 738 5.65 -24.86 22.71
N LYS A 739 5.15 -25.19 21.50
CA LYS A 739 4.93 -26.59 21.07
C LYS A 739 6.21 -27.27 20.58
N LEU A 740 7.26 -26.49 20.30
CA LEU A 740 8.49 -26.96 19.66
C LEU A 740 9.65 -27.21 20.61
N ASN A 741 9.48 -27.13 21.93
CA ASN A 741 10.51 -27.48 22.92
C ASN A 741 10.90 -28.95 22.80
N LYS A 742 11.68 -29.28 21.78
CA LYS A 742 12.35 -30.54 21.54
C LYS A 742 13.86 -30.36 21.67
N ALA A 743 14.58 -31.48 21.87
CA ALA A 743 16.02 -31.50 22.08
C ALA A 743 16.79 -30.81 20.93
N GLU A 744 17.94 -30.21 21.26
CA GLU A 744 18.79 -29.36 20.42
C GLU A 744 19.21 -29.92 19.05
N ASN A 745 18.94 -31.16 18.72
CA ASN A 745 19.40 -31.86 17.50
C ASN A 745 18.25 -32.43 16.60
N GLU A 746 16.98 -32.16 16.90
CA GLU A 746 15.87 -32.63 16.05
C GLU A 746 15.40 -31.54 15.10
N PRO A 747 15.01 -31.86 13.85
CA PRO A 747 14.44 -30.89 12.93
C PRO A 747 13.20 -30.23 13.52
N ILE A 748 13.12 -28.91 13.43
CA ILE A 748 11.97 -28.16 13.89
C ILE A 748 10.88 -28.29 12.85
N THR A 749 9.86 -29.09 13.13
CA THR A 749 8.70 -29.27 12.28
C THR A 749 7.49 -28.54 12.83
N ILE A 750 6.71 -27.91 11.98
CA ILE A 750 5.47 -27.23 12.33
C ILE A 750 4.30 -27.92 11.62
N ASN A 751 3.25 -28.16 12.41
CA ASN A 751 1.94 -28.50 11.90
C ASN A 751 1.14 -27.23 11.65
N MET A 752 1.17 -26.70 10.44
CA MET A 752 0.47 -25.47 10.07
C MET A 752 -1.05 -25.66 10.03
N SER A 753 -1.56 -26.86 9.76
CA SER A 753 -3.00 -27.13 9.74
C SER A 753 -3.65 -26.93 11.09
N ALA A 754 -2.94 -27.21 12.17
CA ALA A 754 -3.46 -27.03 13.54
C ALA A 754 -3.59 -25.56 13.97
N GLU A 755 -2.75 -24.66 13.42
CA GLU A 755 -2.68 -23.26 13.84
C GLU A 755 -3.24 -22.26 12.83
N TYR A 756 -3.17 -22.57 11.51
CA TYR A 756 -3.44 -21.60 10.44
C TYR A 756 -4.38 -22.12 9.35
N ARG A 757 -5.00 -23.29 9.52
CA ARG A 757 -5.74 -24.00 8.48
C ARG A 757 -6.79 -23.16 7.75
N GLU A 758 -7.47 -22.27 8.45
CA GLU A 758 -8.57 -21.48 7.90
C GLU A 758 -8.14 -20.16 7.28
N GLU A 759 -6.96 -19.62 7.68
CA GLU A 759 -6.56 -18.26 7.30
C GLU A 759 -5.42 -18.22 6.29
N PHE A 760 -4.42 -19.12 6.40
CA PHE A 760 -3.16 -18.98 5.66
C PHE A 760 -2.96 -20.09 4.62
N ASP A 761 -2.54 -19.68 3.41
CA ASP A 761 -2.03 -20.58 2.38
C ASP A 761 -0.51 -20.65 2.47
N ILE A 762 -0.04 -21.69 3.14
CA ILE A 762 1.38 -21.89 3.35
C ILE A 762 2.10 -22.29 2.05
N PHE A 763 1.43 -22.99 1.14
CA PHE A 763 2.03 -23.42 -0.12
C PHE A 763 2.29 -22.24 -1.04
N GLN A 764 1.32 -21.32 -1.17
CA GLN A 764 1.50 -20.09 -1.92
C GLN A 764 2.55 -19.18 -1.25
N THR A 765 2.58 -19.13 0.08
CA THR A 765 3.58 -18.37 0.83
C THR A 765 4.98 -18.87 0.53
N ILE A 766 5.22 -20.19 0.62
CA ILE A 766 6.52 -20.80 0.29
C ILE A 766 6.89 -20.58 -1.17
N ALA A 767 5.92 -20.73 -2.09
CA ALA A 767 6.14 -20.45 -3.52
C ALA A 767 6.68 -19.04 -3.75
N ASN A 768 6.09 -18.02 -3.08
CA ASN A 768 6.54 -16.64 -3.18
C ASN A 768 7.94 -16.42 -2.57
N LEU A 769 8.21 -17.01 -1.39
CA LEU A 769 9.46 -16.83 -0.65
C LEU A 769 10.66 -17.55 -1.27
N MET A 770 10.43 -18.73 -1.82
CA MET A 770 11.49 -19.62 -2.28
C MET A 770 11.63 -19.65 -3.81
N ASN A 771 10.88 -18.80 -4.52
CA ASN A 771 10.86 -18.80 -6.00
C ASN A 771 10.46 -20.15 -6.58
N LEU A 772 9.47 -20.81 -6.00
CA LEU A 772 8.96 -22.09 -6.46
C LEU A 772 7.64 -21.90 -7.23
N LYS A 773 7.34 -22.83 -8.12
CA LYS A 773 6.08 -22.89 -8.86
C LYS A 773 5.24 -24.06 -8.37
N ILE A 774 3.97 -23.80 -8.07
CA ILE A 774 3.04 -24.84 -7.64
C ILE A 774 2.66 -25.69 -8.85
N LYS A 775 3.11 -26.94 -8.87
CA LYS A 775 2.81 -27.90 -9.94
C LYS A 775 1.46 -28.59 -9.72
N ARG A 776 1.23 -29.08 -8.50
CA ARG A 776 -0.04 -29.72 -8.11
C ARG A 776 -0.39 -29.42 -6.65
N LEU A 777 -1.69 -29.31 -6.39
CA LEU A 777 -2.25 -29.28 -5.04
C LEU A 777 -3.22 -30.45 -4.90
N PHE A 778 -3.09 -31.23 -3.84
CA PHE A 778 -3.90 -32.45 -3.64
C PHE A 778 -4.09 -32.75 -2.17
N LEU A 779 -5.06 -33.60 -1.85
CA LEU A 779 -5.22 -34.20 -0.53
C LEU A 779 -4.48 -35.53 -0.49
N ASP A 780 -3.71 -35.74 0.58
CA ASP A 780 -3.06 -37.02 0.81
C ASP A 780 -4.08 -38.10 1.25
N LYS A 781 -3.60 -39.31 1.48
CA LYS A 781 -4.45 -40.46 1.87
C LYS A 781 -5.21 -40.23 3.20
N ASN A 782 -4.74 -39.34 4.01
CA ASN A 782 -5.33 -38.96 5.30
C ASN A 782 -6.24 -37.72 5.20
N GLY A 783 -6.38 -37.11 4.02
CA GLY A 783 -7.15 -35.91 3.77
C GLY A 783 -6.41 -34.60 4.10
N PHE A 784 -5.08 -34.64 4.28
CA PHE A 784 -4.27 -33.45 4.51
C PHE A 784 -3.79 -32.83 3.19
N GLU A 785 -3.74 -31.51 3.19
CA GLU A 785 -3.30 -30.73 2.03
C GLU A 785 -1.82 -30.96 1.76
N SER A 786 -1.50 -31.16 0.50
CA SER A 786 -0.14 -31.36 0.01
C SER A 786 0.09 -30.60 -1.29
N CYS A 787 1.31 -30.15 -1.50
CA CYS A 787 1.75 -29.42 -2.68
C CYS A 787 2.98 -30.11 -3.30
N GLU A 788 2.95 -30.33 -4.60
CA GLU A 788 4.12 -30.65 -5.42
C GLU A 788 4.61 -29.38 -6.11
N TYR A 789 5.88 -29.04 -5.91
CA TYR A 789 6.52 -27.92 -6.59
C TYR A 789 7.25 -28.36 -7.87
N ASP A 790 7.63 -27.38 -8.70
CA ASP A 790 8.34 -27.60 -9.99
C ASP A 790 9.72 -28.26 -9.84
N ASN A 791 10.35 -28.14 -8.66
CA ASN A 791 11.59 -28.83 -8.32
C ASN A 791 11.40 -30.33 -7.94
N GLY A 792 10.16 -30.83 -7.97
CA GLY A 792 9.79 -32.21 -7.59
C GLY A 792 9.61 -32.42 -6.09
N GLU A 793 9.71 -31.39 -5.29
CA GLU A 793 9.49 -31.46 -3.85
C GLU A 793 8.00 -31.55 -3.52
N ILE A 794 7.64 -32.48 -2.63
CA ILE A 794 6.29 -32.64 -2.10
C ILE A 794 6.29 -32.19 -0.64
N LEU A 795 5.46 -31.20 -0.34
CA LEU A 795 5.26 -30.66 1.00
C LEU A 795 3.87 -31.01 1.50
N ASN A 796 3.80 -31.53 2.73
CA ASN A 796 2.53 -31.79 3.44
C ASN A 796 2.35 -30.78 4.56
N ILE A 797 1.12 -30.24 4.72
CA ILE A 797 0.81 -29.19 5.69
C ILE A 797 0.99 -29.63 7.16
N GLU A 798 0.96 -30.95 7.43
CA GLU A 798 1.14 -31.48 8.77
C GLU A 798 2.61 -31.55 9.21
N ASN A 799 3.56 -31.48 8.27
CA ASN A 799 4.96 -31.68 8.57
C ASN A 799 5.86 -30.77 7.73
N ILE A 800 6.02 -29.53 8.14
CA ILE A 800 6.85 -28.53 7.48
C ILE A 800 8.16 -28.35 8.24
N ASP A 801 9.28 -28.70 7.60
CA ASP A 801 10.62 -28.51 8.15
C ASP A 801 11.10 -27.07 7.96
N LEU A 802 11.21 -26.32 9.05
CA LEU A 802 11.60 -24.91 9.01
C LEU A 802 13.09 -24.69 8.72
N TYR A 803 13.95 -25.69 8.94
CA TYR A 803 15.34 -25.57 8.52
C TYR A 803 15.48 -25.63 7.00
N LYS A 804 14.58 -26.38 6.35
CA LYS A 804 14.51 -26.43 4.91
C LYS A 804 13.94 -25.14 4.29
N TYR A 805 13.12 -24.43 5.06
CA TYR A 805 12.47 -23.17 4.63
C TYR A 805 12.86 -22.01 5.57
N PRO A 806 14.12 -21.52 5.51
CA PRO A 806 14.60 -20.49 6.45
C PRO A 806 13.83 -19.16 6.31
N LYS A 807 13.39 -18.81 5.10
CA LYS A 807 12.55 -17.61 4.89
C LYS A 807 11.17 -17.76 5.50
N LEU A 808 10.57 -18.95 5.51
CA LEU A 808 9.32 -19.20 6.21
C LEU A 808 9.52 -19.11 7.72
N LYS A 809 10.63 -19.66 8.24
CA LYS A 809 11.02 -19.50 9.65
C LYS A 809 11.05 -18.03 10.04
N SER A 810 11.64 -17.15 9.22
CA SER A 810 11.69 -15.70 9.48
C SER A 810 10.30 -15.01 9.49
N LEU A 811 9.29 -15.59 8.87
CA LEU A 811 7.90 -15.09 8.98
C LEU A 811 7.27 -15.48 10.32
N ILE A 812 7.58 -16.65 10.84
CA ILE A 812 7.00 -17.21 12.06
C ILE A 812 7.76 -16.69 13.28
N TRP A 813 9.09 -16.73 13.22
CA TRP A 813 10.00 -16.14 14.18
C TRP A 813 10.73 -14.99 13.50
N TRP A 814 10.30 -13.79 13.73
CA TRP A 814 10.94 -12.62 13.12
C TRP A 814 12.26 -12.24 13.80
N ARG A 815 12.71 -13.05 14.78
CA ARG A 815 14.04 -13.04 15.38
C ARG A 815 14.61 -14.44 15.50
N GLU A 816 15.82 -14.58 15.04
CA GLU A 816 16.75 -15.62 15.45
C GLU A 816 17.65 -15.10 16.56
#